data_97c48ea8df38b845a9dc9bb6ec3ed6b9
#
_entry.id   97c48ea8df38b845a9dc9bb6ec3ed6b9
#
_cell.length_a   1.000
_cell.length_b   1.000
_cell.length_c   1.000
_cell.angle_alpha   90.00
_cell.angle_beta   90.00
_cell.angle_gamma   90.00
#
_symmetry.space_group_name_H-M   'P 1'
#
loop_
_entity.id
_entity.type
_entity.pdbx_description
1 polymer ?
#
loop_
_entity_poly.entity_id
_entity_poly.type
_entity_poly.pdbx_seq_one_letter_code
_entity_poly.pdbx_strand_id
1 'polypeptide(L)'
;MSAIFGLLHFDDRPVNADDLARMGAALHVHGAEGGGQWQHGPVGLGQRQAMVTPQDRYERQPAVSADGQRRLVVNGRLDNRPELLAQFGADGPAARITDSALILNAYERWGEACVQHLIGVFTFALWDARTQTLLAVRSACSSPSLYFYADRETVAFASMPKGLFALADIPRKIDRQYLAEYLARIGGEPDACLYQGVTRLIPGQMLRIRRDGWSLHTFWGDAPPKDEIHFARDEEYVAAFLALFQRVIQDHLRCLTPVGVMMSGGLDSTSVAALAAPMYREMGWQLTTFTEAPRTGFDGAIIAGRYADETPYVEAMARRYENLEANLMRTDGQVYIEHLDAYFAAAETPFPNASNRVWYEAILQAAQTRGLRVLLTGDSGNLTISWNGNGLWAQLIGAGEWARLSSEALALARGKGMATALKTVLTQGFLPHLPAAAYLALERAQNLNANSLGSRADWRQHSPIRPEFAAAHDIDELFLARERHLLGRSSSDTRTVRLRALVSRSRRGDGISEGYQARYGVTIADPTGDVRLINFCLALPESQYQRNGVSRWLLRRAMADRLPPEVLANRQRGLQAADWYDRLVGARSALLEELIRIEQCELAQQALDLPRLRGLVMQLGRDNANRAGRQFAQYRGVLERGLMTGSFIRWVEENR
;
A
#
# COMPACT_ATOMS: atom_id res chain seq x y z
N MET A 1 10.61 4.66 -10.28
CA MET A 1 10.47 3.24 -10.68
C MET A 1 10.29 3.19 -12.17
N SER A 2 10.89 2.18 -12.79
CA SER A 2 10.76 1.89 -14.23
C SER A 2 9.40 1.29 -14.56
N ALA A 3 9.13 0.99 -15.83
CA ALA A 3 7.97 0.19 -16.24
C ALA A 3 8.44 -0.96 -17.15
N ILE A 4 7.87 -2.14 -16.95
CA ILE A 4 8.11 -3.30 -17.79
C ILE A 4 6.84 -3.71 -18.52
N PHE A 5 7.01 -4.31 -19.68
CA PHE A 5 5.91 -4.82 -20.51
C PHE A 5 6.41 -5.94 -21.42
N GLY A 6 5.48 -6.73 -21.93
CA GLY A 6 5.77 -7.79 -22.87
C GLY A 6 4.56 -8.61 -23.21
N LEU A 7 4.75 -9.51 -24.16
CA LEU A 7 3.72 -10.46 -24.58
C LEU A 7 4.33 -11.76 -25.10
N LEU A 8 3.52 -12.82 -25.09
CA LEU A 8 3.81 -14.12 -25.67
C LEU A 8 2.57 -14.63 -26.42
N HIS A 9 2.76 -15.07 -27.67
CA HIS A 9 1.72 -15.73 -28.46
C HIS A 9 1.84 -17.25 -28.37
N PHE A 10 0.73 -17.94 -28.10
CA PHE A 10 0.69 -19.40 -27.96
C PHE A 10 0.68 -20.13 -29.33
N ASP A 11 0.28 -19.44 -30.38
CA ASP A 11 0.19 -19.94 -31.75
C ASP A 11 1.50 -19.79 -32.57
N ASP A 12 2.60 -19.46 -31.90
CA ASP A 12 3.94 -19.22 -32.49
C ASP A 12 4.01 -18.05 -33.50
N ARG A 13 2.96 -17.26 -33.68
CA ARG A 13 3.05 -16.05 -34.49
C ARG A 13 4.08 -15.09 -33.90
N PRO A 14 4.92 -14.47 -34.76
CA PRO A 14 5.93 -13.54 -34.28
C PRO A 14 5.27 -12.29 -33.66
N VAL A 15 5.89 -11.80 -32.60
CA VAL A 15 5.49 -10.52 -32.00
C VAL A 15 5.77 -9.39 -32.99
N ASN A 16 4.78 -8.51 -33.18
CA ASN A 16 4.95 -7.32 -33.99
C ASN A 16 5.72 -6.24 -33.18
N ALA A 17 6.77 -5.69 -33.77
CA ALA A 17 7.57 -4.62 -33.20
C ALA A 17 6.72 -3.37 -32.86
N ASP A 18 5.71 -3.09 -33.67
CA ASP A 18 4.82 -1.95 -33.45
C ASP A 18 3.94 -2.11 -32.20
N ASP A 19 3.56 -3.34 -31.83
CA ASP A 19 2.83 -3.62 -30.58
C ASP A 19 3.69 -3.28 -29.38
N LEU A 20 4.93 -3.74 -29.34
CA LEU A 20 5.87 -3.38 -28.28
C LEU A 20 6.15 -1.87 -28.24
N ALA A 21 6.29 -1.25 -29.41
CA ALA A 21 6.51 0.19 -29.50
C ALA A 21 5.32 0.98 -28.92
N ARG A 22 4.07 0.57 -29.22
CA ARG A 22 2.85 1.19 -28.66
C ARG A 22 2.77 0.99 -27.15
N MET A 23 3.00 -0.24 -26.64
CA MET A 23 3.05 -0.51 -25.20
C MET A 23 4.09 0.38 -24.52
N GLY A 24 5.30 0.47 -25.08
CA GLY A 24 6.36 1.30 -24.57
C GLY A 24 6.04 2.81 -24.61
N ALA A 25 5.37 3.28 -25.66
CA ALA A 25 4.94 4.68 -25.78
C ALA A 25 3.88 5.03 -24.69
N ALA A 26 2.90 4.15 -24.49
CA ALA A 26 1.88 4.32 -23.46
C ALA A 26 2.47 4.39 -22.03
N LEU A 27 3.58 3.69 -21.79
CA LEU A 27 4.28 3.64 -20.52
C LEU A 27 5.40 4.68 -20.36
N HIS A 28 5.61 5.57 -21.34
CA HIS A 28 6.73 6.51 -21.34
C HIS A 28 6.81 7.37 -20.07
N VAL A 29 5.67 7.84 -19.58
CA VAL A 29 5.61 8.69 -18.37
C VAL A 29 6.11 7.99 -17.10
N HIS A 30 6.11 6.66 -17.08
CA HIS A 30 6.60 5.85 -15.95
C HIS A 30 8.10 5.54 -16.03
N GLY A 31 8.78 5.91 -17.10
CA GLY A 31 10.22 5.68 -17.30
C GLY A 31 10.75 6.47 -18.48
N ALA A 32 10.89 7.80 -18.29
CA ALA A 32 11.30 8.73 -19.35
C ALA A 32 12.83 8.83 -19.52
N GLU A 33 13.64 8.16 -18.67
CA GLU A 33 15.11 8.31 -18.65
C GLU A 33 15.83 7.26 -19.54
N GLY A 34 15.07 6.43 -20.28
CA GLY A 34 15.61 5.43 -21.18
C GLY A 34 14.69 4.25 -21.38
N GLY A 35 15.26 3.15 -21.88
CA GLY A 35 14.55 1.89 -22.06
C GLY A 35 15.01 1.15 -23.31
N GLY A 36 14.47 -0.05 -23.50
CA GLY A 36 14.74 -0.88 -24.67
C GLY A 36 13.66 -1.92 -24.88
N GLN A 37 13.73 -2.56 -26.04
CA GLN A 37 12.82 -3.62 -26.45
C GLN A 37 13.62 -4.75 -27.11
N TRP A 38 13.09 -5.95 -26.98
CA TRP A 38 13.61 -7.15 -27.64
C TRP A 38 12.44 -8.05 -28.00
N GLN A 39 12.55 -8.68 -29.17
CA GLN A 39 11.59 -9.69 -29.61
C GLN A 39 12.30 -10.82 -30.34
N HIS A 40 11.76 -12.02 -30.22
CA HIS A 40 12.19 -13.19 -30.95
C HIS A 40 11.05 -14.21 -31.07
N GLY A 41 10.65 -14.52 -32.29
CA GLY A 41 9.49 -15.38 -32.50
C GLY A 41 8.25 -14.88 -31.76
N PRO A 42 7.58 -15.74 -31.00
CA PRO A 42 6.32 -15.40 -30.31
C PRO A 42 6.49 -14.56 -29.03
N VAL A 43 7.71 -14.16 -28.68
CA VAL A 43 7.98 -13.45 -27.40
C VAL A 43 8.51 -12.06 -27.64
N GLY A 44 7.99 -11.08 -26.89
CA GLY A 44 8.47 -9.72 -26.84
C GLY A 44 8.57 -9.18 -25.42
N LEU A 45 9.66 -8.47 -25.11
CA LEU A 45 9.91 -7.83 -23.81
C LEU A 45 10.34 -6.39 -24.02
N GLY A 46 9.92 -5.50 -23.13
CA GLY A 46 10.35 -4.12 -23.13
C GLY A 46 10.39 -3.50 -21.74
N GLN A 47 11.17 -2.44 -21.64
CA GLN A 47 11.32 -1.67 -20.39
C GLN A 47 11.38 -0.18 -20.71
N ARG A 48 10.80 0.63 -19.85
CA ARG A 48 11.01 2.07 -19.72
C ARG A 48 11.75 2.34 -18.42
N GLN A 49 12.84 3.08 -18.48
CA GLN A 49 13.75 3.27 -17.36
C GLN A 49 13.47 4.57 -16.61
N ALA A 50 13.38 4.48 -15.28
CA ALA A 50 13.51 5.58 -14.35
C ALA A 50 14.62 5.24 -13.35
N MET A 51 15.59 6.14 -13.19
CA MET A 51 16.77 5.89 -12.36
C MET A 51 16.49 6.28 -10.91
N VAL A 52 16.62 5.35 -10.00
CA VAL A 52 16.43 5.53 -8.55
C VAL A 52 17.72 5.22 -7.77
N THR A 53 18.40 4.13 -8.13
CA THR A 53 19.62 3.68 -7.47
C THR A 53 20.88 4.07 -8.27
N PRO A 54 22.07 4.14 -7.63
CA PRO A 54 23.32 4.42 -8.34
C PRO A 54 23.62 3.42 -9.47
N GLN A 55 23.17 2.17 -9.33
CA GLN A 55 23.38 1.10 -10.30
C GLN A 55 22.55 1.26 -11.55
N ASP A 56 21.40 1.97 -11.49
CA ASP A 56 20.51 2.18 -12.64
C ASP A 56 21.20 2.93 -13.80
N ARG A 57 22.28 3.67 -13.52
CA ARG A 57 23.11 4.30 -14.54
C ARG A 57 23.80 3.31 -15.47
N TYR A 58 24.01 2.09 -14.99
CA TYR A 58 24.68 1.01 -15.73
C TYR A 58 23.70 0.00 -16.31
N GLU A 59 22.40 0.10 -15.96
CA GLU A 59 21.36 -0.77 -16.49
C GLU A 59 21.23 -0.65 -18.00
N ARG A 60 21.12 -1.80 -18.67
CA ARG A 60 20.78 -1.92 -20.08
C ARG A 60 19.79 -3.06 -20.20
N GLN A 61 18.56 -2.72 -20.51
CA GLN A 61 17.45 -3.68 -20.55
C GLN A 61 16.75 -3.65 -21.91
N PRO A 62 16.25 -4.81 -22.38
CA PRO A 62 16.27 -6.13 -21.74
C PRO A 62 17.70 -6.67 -21.54
N ALA A 63 18.03 -7.04 -20.29
CA ALA A 63 19.33 -7.62 -19.95
C ALA A 63 19.45 -9.04 -20.53
N VAL A 64 20.69 -9.46 -20.85
CA VAL A 64 20.96 -10.77 -21.46
C VAL A 64 21.92 -11.57 -20.58
N SER A 65 21.66 -12.87 -20.42
CA SER A 65 22.57 -13.80 -19.75
C SER A 65 23.85 -14.03 -20.57
N ALA A 66 24.93 -14.45 -19.91
CA ALA A 66 26.22 -14.67 -20.55
C ALA A 66 26.16 -15.66 -21.73
N ASP A 67 25.29 -16.68 -21.65
CA ASP A 67 25.05 -17.67 -22.70
C ASP A 67 24.08 -17.19 -23.80
N GLY A 68 23.51 -15.99 -23.65
CA GLY A 68 22.57 -15.42 -24.60
C GLY A 68 21.17 -16.04 -24.63
N GLN A 69 20.90 -17.04 -23.75
CA GLN A 69 19.66 -17.82 -23.78
C GLN A 69 18.53 -17.20 -22.96
N ARG A 70 18.84 -16.20 -22.11
CA ARG A 70 17.83 -15.55 -21.25
C ARG A 70 17.76 -14.07 -21.53
N ARG A 71 16.55 -13.53 -21.41
CA ARG A 71 16.27 -12.09 -21.50
C ARG A 71 15.46 -11.67 -20.30
N LEU A 72 15.83 -10.56 -19.69
CA LEU A 72 15.23 -10.07 -18.45
C LEU A 72 14.90 -8.59 -18.55
N VAL A 73 13.70 -8.21 -18.12
CA VAL A 73 13.30 -6.83 -17.84
C VAL A 73 12.90 -6.71 -16.38
N VAL A 74 13.34 -5.62 -15.73
CA VAL A 74 13.14 -5.38 -14.28
C VAL A 74 12.62 -3.97 -14.06
N ASN A 75 11.65 -3.86 -13.16
CA ASN A 75 11.24 -2.61 -12.51
C ASN A 75 11.40 -2.77 -11.01
N GLY A 76 12.31 -2.02 -10.38
CA GLY A 76 12.53 -2.07 -8.95
C GLY A 76 13.99 -2.17 -8.54
N ARG A 77 14.22 -2.67 -7.32
CA ARG A 77 15.55 -2.74 -6.69
C ARG A 77 15.68 -3.97 -5.80
N LEU A 78 16.91 -4.47 -5.65
CA LEU A 78 17.27 -5.50 -4.68
C LEU A 78 17.89 -4.84 -3.43
N ASP A 79 17.51 -5.30 -2.23
CA ASP A 79 17.98 -4.78 -0.96
C ASP A 79 18.99 -5.71 -0.26
N ASN A 80 19.11 -6.98 -0.70
CA ASN A 80 20.14 -7.92 -0.21
C ASN A 80 21.31 -8.09 -1.19
N ARG A 81 21.69 -7.02 -1.88
CA ARG A 81 22.83 -7.04 -2.83
C ARG A 81 24.15 -7.54 -2.25
N PRO A 82 24.57 -7.12 -1.00
CA PRO A 82 25.84 -7.61 -0.44
C PRO A 82 25.88 -9.13 -0.31
N GLU A 83 24.78 -9.74 0.10
CA GLU A 83 24.64 -11.19 0.24
C GLU A 83 24.72 -11.91 -1.12
N LEU A 84 24.06 -11.36 -2.14
CA LEU A 84 24.09 -11.91 -3.50
C LEU A 84 25.48 -11.77 -4.14
N LEU A 85 26.13 -10.62 -3.99
CA LEU A 85 27.49 -10.39 -4.47
C LEU A 85 28.49 -11.34 -3.80
N ALA A 86 28.34 -11.61 -2.49
CA ALA A 86 29.19 -12.57 -1.79
C ALA A 86 29.01 -14.00 -2.31
N GLN A 87 27.79 -14.36 -2.77
CA GLN A 87 27.48 -15.70 -3.28
C GLN A 87 27.91 -15.93 -4.74
N PHE A 88 27.83 -14.90 -5.58
CA PHE A 88 28.11 -15.04 -7.03
C PHE A 88 29.53 -14.64 -7.40
N GLY A 89 30.24 -13.96 -6.49
CA GLY A 89 31.47 -13.24 -6.86
C GLY A 89 31.14 -11.93 -7.58
N ALA A 90 32.09 -11.06 -7.67
CA ALA A 90 31.96 -9.79 -8.38
C ALA A 90 32.89 -9.80 -9.61
N ASP A 91 32.33 -9.97 -10.80
CA ASP A 91 33.05 -9.70 -12.04
C ASP A 91 33.14 -8.18 -12.25
N GLY A 92 34.06 -7.53 -11.55
CA GLY A 92 34.27 -6.09 -11.59
C GLY A 92 33.81 -5.34 -10.33
N PRO A 93 33.84 -3.99 -10.37
CA PRO A 93 33.46 -3.19 -9.20
C PRO A 93 32.00 -3.40 -8.82
N ALA A 94 31.73 -3.81 -7.59
CA ALA A 94 30.38 -4.05 -7.04
C ALA A 94 29.41 -2.89 -7.28
N ALA A 95 29.92 -1.65 -7.33
CA ALA A 95 29.14 -0.45 -7.63
C ALA A 95 28.55 -0.42 -9.05
N ARG A 96 29.11 -1.19 -10.01
CA ARG A 96 28.64 -1.24 -11.40
C ARG A 96 27.78 -2.46 -11.73
N ILE A 97 27.76 -3.47 -10.85
CA ILE A 97 26.91 -4.65 -11.04
C ILE A 97 25.46 -4.23 -10.87
N THR A 98 24.64 -4.47 -11.86
CA THR A 98 23.22 -4.07 -11.90
C THR A 98 22.35 -5.04 -11.11
N ASP A 99 21.15 -4.61 -10.73
CA ASP A 99 20.18 -5.48 -10.07
C ASP A 99 19.67 -6.54 -11.06
N SER A 100 19.55 -6.22 -12.35
CA SER A 100 19.22 -7.18 -13.42
C SER A 100 20.27 -8.29 -13.57
N ALA A 101 21.56 -7.97 -13.48
CA ALA A 101 22.63 -8.97 -13.52
C ALA A 101 22.56 -9.92 -12.32
N LEU A 102 22.27 -9.41 -11.11
CA LEU A 102 22.11 -10.24 -9.92
C LEU A 102 20.87 -11.16 -10.02
N ILE A 103 19.78 -10.70 -10.60
CA ILE A 103 18.58 -11.53 -10.82
C ILE A 103 18.88 -12.63 -11.86
N LEU A 104 19.59 -12.32 -12.96
CA LEU A 104 20.01 -13.33 -13.92
C LEU A 104 20.89 -14.40 -13.28
N ASN A 105 21.92 -14.00 -12.52
CA ASN A 105 22.80 -14.93 -11.80
C ASN A 105 22.02 -15.79 -10.77
N ALA A 106 21.04 -15.18 -10.08
CA ALA A 106 20.16 -15.89 -9.16
C ALA A 106 19.30 -16.95 -9.90
N TYR A 107 18.74 -16.58 -11.05
CA TYR A 107 17.98 -17.52 -11.87
C TYR A 107 18.87 -18.64 -12.45
N GLU A 108 20.08 -18.32 -12.88
CA GLU A 108 21.05 -19.33 -13.35
C GLU A 108 21.38 -20.37 -12.29
N ARG A 109 21.51 -19.92 -11.03
CA ARG A 109 21.88 -20.79 -9.91
C ARG A 109 20.72 -21.58 -9.35
N TRP A 110 19.53 -20.99 -9.23
CA TRP A 110 18.38 -21.57 -8.51
C TRP A 110 17.13 -21.79 -9.36
N GLY A 111 17.18 -21.43 -10.65
CA GLY A 111 15.99 -21.47 -11.51
C GLY A 111 14.86 -20.60 -10.96
N GLU A 112 13.63 -21.07 -11.04
CA GLU A 112 12.46 -20.37 -10.55
C GLU A 112 12.46 -20.17 -9.01
N ALA A 113 13.20 -20.99 -8.26
CA ALA A 113 13.36 -20.80 -6.81
C ALA A 113 14.18 -19.56 -6.43
N CYS A 114 14.80 -18.86 -7.40
CA CYS A 114 15.53 -17.61 -7.17
C CYS A 114 14.69 -16.56 -6.41
N VAL A 115 13.38 -16.56 -6.59
CA VAL A 115 12.45 -15.64 -5.90
C VAL A 115 12.49 -15.74 -4.37
N GLN A 116 12.94 -16.86 -3.83
CA GLN A 116 13.10 -17.08 -2.38
C GLN A 116 14.41 -16.49 -1.84
N HIS A 117 15.36 -16.16 -2.72
CA HIS A 117 16.66 -15.62 -2.39
C HIS A 117 16.80 -14.12 -2.70
N LEU A 118 15.82 -13.55 -3.41
CA LEU A 118 15.79 -12.14 -3.77
C LEU A 118 14.99 -11.34 -2.74
N ILE A 119 15.61 -10.34 -2.14
CA ILE A 119 14.97 -9.41 -1.21
C ILE A 119 15.02 -8.02 -1.80
N GLY A 120 13.86 -7.35 -1.81
CA GLY A 120 13.73 -6.01 -2.36
C GLY A 120 12.32 -5.73 -2.87
N VAL A 121 12.18 -4.60 -3.52
CA VAL A 121 10.93 -4.12 -4.12
C VAL A 121 11.08 -4.17 -5.62
N PHE A 122 10.54 -5.21 -6.25
CA PHE A 122 10.70 -5.43 -7.69
C PHE A 122 9.53 -6.15 -8.35
N THR A 123 9.38 -5.90 -9.64
CA THR A 123 8.76 -6.81 -10.60
C THR A 123 9.75 -7.10 -11.72
N PHE A 124 9.79 -8.31 -12.20
CA PHE A 124 10.58 -8.65 -13.39
C PHE A 124 9.84 -9.61 -14.31
N ALA A 125 10.23 -9.62 -15.58
CA ALA A 125 9.86 -10.67 -16.51
C ALA A 125 11.12 -11.25 -17.15
N LEU A 126 11.21 -12.59 -17.16
CA LEU A 126 12.36 -13.35 -17.64
C LEU A 126 11.90 -14.39 -18.68
N TRP A 127 12.43 -14.29 -19.87
CA TRP A 127 12.33 -15.32 -20.90
C TRP A 127 13.53 -16.27 -20.84
N ASP A 128 13.29 -17.56 -20.75
CA ASP A 128 14.31 -18.62 -20.89
C ASP A 128 14.04 -19.42 -22.16
N ALA A 129 14.91 -19.22 -23.17
CA ALA A 129 14.79 -19.91 -24.45
C ALA A 129 15.05 -21.42 -24.36
N ARG A 130 15.78 -21.90 -23.36
CA ARG A 130 16.04 -23.33 -23.15
C ARG A 130 14.79 -24.09 -22.74
N THR A 131 13.98 -23.50 -21.89
CA THR A 131 12.74 -24.10 -21.37
C THR A 131 11.49 -23.58 -22.06
N GLN A 132 11.63 -22.61 -22.99
CA GLN A 132 10.52 -21.93 -23.65
C GLN A 132 9.50 -21.40 -22.62
N THR A 133 10.01 -20.76 -21.56
CA THR A 133 9.20 -20.28 -20.43
C THR A 133 9.40 -18.78 -20.25
N LEU A 134 8.30 -18.05 -20.14
CA LEU A 134 8.28 -16.65 -19.72
C LEU A 134 7.74 -16.60 -18.28
N LEU A 135 8.55 -16.06 -17.38
CA LEU A 135 8.16 -15.82 -15.99
C LEU A 135 7.91 -14.34 -15.79
N ALA A 136 6.80 -13.97 -15.16
CA ALA A 136 6.59 -12.63 -14.64
C ALA A 136 6.41 -12.72 -13.12
N VAL A 137 7.21 -11.97 -12.36
CA VAL A 137 7.35 -12.11 -10.91
C VAL A 137 7.07 -10.77 -10.25
N ARG A 138 6.32 -10.79 -9.14
CA ARG A 138 6.15 -9.65 -8.26
C ARG A 138 6.67 -10.00 -6.86
N SER A 139 7.58 -9.18 -6.33
CA SER A 139 8.16 -9.36 -4.99
C SER A 139 7.11 -9.35 -3.88
N ALA A 140 7.52 -9.76 -2.69
CA ALA A 140 6.67 -9.81 -1.49
C ALA A 140 6.22 -8.43 -0.96
N CYS A 141 6.79 -7.34 -1.47
CA CYS A 141 6.48 -5.98 -1.04
C CYS A 141 5.42 -5.31 -1.91
N SER A 142 4.89 -4.18 -1.46
CA SER A 142 3.71 -3.54 -2.01
C SER A 142 3.83 -3.02 -3.44
N SER A 143 4.98 -2.57 -3.86
CA SER A 143 5.26 -1.99 -5.19
C SER A 143 6.47 -2.67 -5.80
N PRO A 144 6.67 -2.62 -7.12
CA PRO A 144 5.79 -2.08 -8.16
C PRO A 144 4.66 -3.03 -8.56
N SER A 145 3.61 -2.46 -9.18
CA SER A 145 2.47 -3.23 -9.70
C SER A 145 2.81 -3.97 -11.01
N LEU A 146 2.07 -5.02 -11.28
CA LEU A 146 2.10 -5.73 -12.55
C LEU A 146 0.70 -6.25 -12.88
N TYR A 147 0.25 -5.97 -14.10
CA TYR A 147 -1.03 -6.40 -14.65
C TYR A 147 -0.80 -7.31 -15.84
N PHE A 148 -1.71 -8.25 -16.07
CA PHE A 148 -1.68 -9.09 -17.26
C PHE A 148 -3.08 -9.30 -17.82
N TYR A 149 -3.15 -9.54 -19.10
CA TYR A 149 -4.31 -10.00 -19.84
C TYR A 149 -3.95 -11.35 -20.46
N ALA A 150 -4.85 -12.31 -20.41
CA ALA A 150 -4.65 -13.62 -21.00
C ALA A 150 -5.91 -14.10 -21.70
N ASP A 151 -5.76 -14.57 -22.94
CA ASP A 151 -6.78 -15.27 -23.69
C ASP A 151 -6.24 -16.61 -24.23
N ARG A 152 -6.88 -17.16 -25.25
CA ARG A 152 -6.48 -18.46 -25.85
C ARG A 152 -5.23 -18.37 -26.72
N GLU A 153 -4.88 -17.19 -27.19
CA GLU A 153 -3.82 -16.96 -28.18
C GLU A 153 -2.64 -16.19 -27.60
N THR A 154 -2.87 -15.36 -26.59
CA THR A 154 -1.87 -14.40 -26.13
C THR A 154 -1.93 -14.19 -24.62
N VAL A 155 -0.77 -14.05 -24.00
CA VAL A 155 -0.62 -13.40 -22.69
C VAL A 155 0.19 -12.12 -22.88
N ALA A 156 -0.36 -11.00 -22.43
CA ALA A 156 0.33 -9.71 -22.36
C ALA A 156 0.44 -9.24 -20.92
N PHE A 157 1.53 -8.59 -20.55
CA PHE A 157 1.71 -8.00 -19.22
C PHE A 157 2.29 -6.58 -19.31
N ALA A 158 1.97 -5.75 -18.31
CA ALA A 158 2.51 -4.39 -18.20
C ALA A 158 2.48 -3.91 -16.74
N SER A 159 3.40 -3.04 -16.37
CA SER A 159 3.42 -2.38 -15.06
C SER A 159 2.17 -1.55 -14.79
N MET A 160 1.52 -1.02 -15.82
CA MET A 160 0.26 -0.25 -15.73
C MET A 160 -0.72 -0.71 -16.81
N PRO A 161 -2.03 -0.67 -16.55
CA PRO A 161 -3.06 -1.13 -17.50
C PRO A 161 -2.98 -0.48 -18.89
N LYS A 162 -2.60 0.80 -18.99
CA LYS A 162 -2.44 1.51 -20.27
C LYS A 162 -1.46 0.84 -21.23
N GLY A 163 -0.46 0.14 -20.69
CA GLY A 163 0.45 -0.65 -21.52
C GLY A 163 -0.25 -1.81 -22.20
N LEU A 164 -1.24 -2.44 -21.55
CA LEU A 164 -2.09 -3.48 -22.14
C LEU A 164 -3.06 -2.90 -23.19
N PHE A 165 -3.70 -1.77 -22.86
CA PHE A 165 -4.66 -1.11 -23.76
C PHE A 165 -4.03 -0.50 -25.02
N ALA A 166 -2.71 -0.45 -25.11
CA ALA A 166 -2.00 -0.11 -26.33
C ALA A 166 -2.08 -1.21 -27.39
N LEU A 167 -2.48 -2.43 -27.02
CA LEU A 167 -2.78 -3.53 -27.92
C LEU A 167 -4.24 -3.44 -28.37
N ALA A 168 -4.48 -3.55 -29.68
CA ALA A 168 -5.80 -3.30 -30.28
C ALA A 168 -6.90 -4.25 -29.78
N ASP A 169 -6.52 -5.47 -29.41
CA ASP A 169 -7.46 -6.52 -29.00
C ASP A 169 -7.83 -6.44 -27.51
N ILE A 170 -7.21 -5.56 -26.74
CA ILE A 170 -7.48 -5.41 -25.30
C ILE A 170 -8.28 -4.13 -25.03
N PRO A 171 -9.60 -4.22 -24.81
CA PRO A 171 -10.44 -3.04 -24.66
C PRO A 171 -10.29 -2.41 -23.29
N ARG A 172 -10.26 -1.08 -23.24
CA ARG A 172 -10.37 -0.32 -21.98
C ARG A 172 -11.83 -0.23 -21.54
N LYS A 173 -12.27 -1.21 -20.75
CA LYS A 173 -13.65 -1.25 -20.21
C LYS A 173 -13.63 -1.48 -18.71
N ILE A 174 -14.53 -0.79 -17.99
CA ILE A 174 -14.67 -0.99 -16.55
C ILE A 174 -15.35 -2.34 -16.28
N ASP A 175 -14.78 -3.10 -15.35
CA ASP A 175 -15.39 -4.29 -14.78
C ASP A 175 -16.52 -3.87 -13.83
N ARG A 176 -17.75 -4.18 -14.19
CA ARG A 176 -18.95 -3.74 -13.45
C ARG A 176 -19.11 -4.44 -12.11
N GLN A 177 -18.73 -5.72 -12.04
CA GLN A 177 -18.76 -6.48 -10.80
C GLN A 177 -17.75 -5.91 -9.79
N TYR A 178 -16.50 -5.74 -10.23
CA TYR A 178 -15.48 -5.14 -9.36
C TYR A 178 -15.80 -3.70 -8.97
N LEU A 179 -16.40 -2.89 -9.88
CA LEU A 179 -16.86 -1.54 -9.56
C LEU A 179 -17.92 -1.54 -8.45
N ALA A 180 -18.90 -2.46 -8.51
CA ALA A 180 -19.92 -2.58 -7.47
C ALA A 180 -19.31 -2.95 -6.11
N GLU A 181 -18.38 -3.90 -6.09
CA GLU A 181 -17.64 -4.31 -4.89
C GLU A 181 -16.75 -3.19 -4.34
N TYR A 182 -16.10 -2.43 -5.22
CA TYR A 182 -15.27 -1.27 -4.86
C TYR A 182 -16.12 -0.16 -4.21
N LEU A 183 -17.27 0.19 -4.81
CA LEU A 183 -18.21 1.17 -4.29
C LEU A 183 -18.77 0.75 -2.93
N ALA A 184 -19.13 -0.51 -2.78
CA ALA A 184 -19.65 -1.08 -1.53
C ALA A 184 -18.56 -1.30 -0.45
N ARG A 185 -17.27 -1.13 -0.79
CA ARG A 185 -16.11 -1.33 0.12
C ARG A 185 -15.97 -2.77 0.64
N ILE A 186 -16.54 -3.74 -0.04
CA ILE A 186 -16.41 -5.15 0.35
C ILE A 186 -15.12 -5.79 -0.16
N GLY A 187 -14.41 -5.11 -1.06
CA GLY A 187 -13.17 -5.58 -1.71
C GLY A 187 -13.41 -6.76 -2.65
N GLY A 188 -12.89 -6.73 -3.85
CA GLY A 188 -12.97 -7.79 -4.85
C GLY A 188 -12.04 -8.98 -4.59
N GLU A 189 -12.03 -9.93 -5.53
CA GLU A 189 -11.01 -10.96 -5.55
C GLU A 189 -9.61 -10.33 -5.50
N PRO A 190 -8.64 -11.02 -4.88
CA PRO A 190 -7.32 -10.43 -4.66
C PRO A 190 -6.63 -9.88 -5.90
N ASP A 191 -6.77 -10.53 -7.02
CA ASP A 191 -6.15 -10.26 -8.30
C ASP A 191 -7.02 -9.43 -9.26
N ALA A 192 -8.29 -9.19 -8.93
CA ALA A 192 -9.19 -8.37 -9.73
C ALA A 192 -8.81 -6.88 -9.70
N CYS A 193 -9.11 -6.16 -10.77
CA CYS A 193 -8.96 -4.70 -10.87
C CYS A 193 -10.18 -4.05 -11.54
N LEU A 194 -10.15 -2.72 -11.69
CA LEU A 194 -11.28 -1.97 -12.27
C LEU A 194 -11.50 -2.19 -13.78
N TYR A 195 -10.65 -2.98 -14.45
CA TYR A 195 -10.73 -3.19 -15.89
C TYR A 195 -11.08 -4.64 -16.23
N GLN A 196 -12.06 -4.80 -17.11
CA GLN A 196 -12.57 -6.10 -17.55
C GLN A 196 -11.48 -6.91 -18.25
N GLY A 197 -11.31 -8.16 -17.84
CA GLY A 197 -10.34 -9.10 -18.44
C GLY A 197 -8.88 -8.84 -18.01
N VAL A 198 -8.59 -7.77 -17.28
CA VAL A 198 -7.26 -7.49 -16.77
C VAL A 198 -7.12 -8.04 -15.36
N THR A 199 -6.09 -8.85 -15.15
CA THR A 199 -5.76 -9.44 -13.86
C THR A 199 -4.50 -8.78 -13.28
N ARG A 200 -4.47 -8.62 -11.98
CA ARG A 200 -3.34 -8.06 -11.25
C ARG A 200 -2.51 -9.17 -10.64
N LEU A 201 -1.21 -9.15 -10.85
CA LEU A 201 -0.30 -10.03 -10.12
C LEU A 201 -0.16 -9.50 -8.68
N ILE A 202 -0.53 -10.29 -7.70
CA ILE A 202 -0.45 -9.85 -6.30
C ILE A 202 0.97 -10.04 -5.72
N PRO A 203 1.36 -9.29 -4.66
CA PRO A 203 2.66 -9.46 -4.03
C PRO A 203 2.95 -10.90 -3.62
N GLY A 204 4.16 -11.37 -3.91
CA GLY A 204 4.58 -12.74 -3.63
C GLY A 204 4.10 -13.78 -4.63
N GLN A 205 3.67 -13.33 -5.83
CA GLN A 205 3.26 -14.23 -6.90
C GLN A 205 4.21 -14.21 -8.09
N MET A 206 4.19 -15.33 -8.80
CA MET A 206 4.85 -15.58 -10.08
C MET A 206 3.83 -16.10 -11.08
N LEU A 207 3.74 -15.46 -12.23
CA LEU A 207 3.02 -15.92 -13.42
C LEU A 207 4.00 -16.67 -14.30
N ARG A 208 3.78 -17.97 -14.51
CA ARG A 208 4.53 -18.81 -15.42
C ARG A 208 3.74 -18.98 -16.72
N ILE A 209 4.35 -18.67 -17.85
CA ILE A 209 3.74 -18.71 -19.17
C ILE A 209 4.58 -19.64 -20.03
N ARG A 210 3.94 -20.64 -20.64
CA ARG A 210 4.52 -21.59 -21.57
C ARG A 210 3.61 -21.73 -22.79
N ARG A 211 4.07 -22.47 -23.78
CA ARG A 211 3.31 -22.71 -25.00
C ARG A 211 1.94 -23.37 -24.76
N ASP A 212 1.81 -24.18 -23.72
CA ASP A 212 0.60 -24.91 -23.35
C ASP A 212 -0.34 -24.15 -22.40
N GLY A 213 0.00 -22.89 -22.08
CA GLY A 213 -0.82 -22.02 -21.23
C GLY A 213 -0.03 -21.28 -20.15
N TRP A 214 -0.76 -20.83 -19.14
CA TRP A 214 -0.18 -20.10 -18.02
C TRP A 214 -0.67 -20.62 -16.67
N SER A 215 0.10 -20.34 -15.62
CA SER A 215 -0.27 -20.69 -14.23
C SER A 215 0.28 -19.67 -13.25
N LEU A 216 -0.43 -19.46 -12.14
CA LEU A 216 -0.01 -18.62 -11.01
C LEU A 216 0.56 -19.48 -9.89
N HIS A 217 1.68 -19.03 -9.34
CA HIS A 217 2.33 -19.65 -8.18
C HIS A 217 2.56 -18.60 -7.10
N THR A 218 2.09 -18.85 -5.89
CA THR A 218 2.36 -18.01 -4.73
C THR A 218 3.60 -18.54 -4.01
N PHE A 219 4.61 -17.71 -3.86
CA PHE A 219 5.84 -18.06 -3.13
C PHE A 219 5.96 -17.34 -1.79
N TRP A 220 5.11 -16.31 -1.56
CA TRP A 220 5.02 -15.59 -0.29
C TRP A 220 3.60 -15.05 -0.07
N GLY A 221 3.17 -14.95 1.20
CA GLY A 221 1.90 -14.30 1.58
C GLY A 221 0.75 -15.24 1.89
N ASP A 222 0.85 -16.54 1.63
CA ASP A 222 -0.19 -17.52 1.93
C ASP A 222 -0.26 -17.86 3.42
N ALA A 223 0.90 -17.96 4.07
CA ALA A 223 1.01 -18.28 5.49
C ALA A 223 2.12 -17.45 6.18
N PRO A 224 1.94 -17.12 7.47
CA PRO A 224 3.00 -16.49 8.25
C PRO A 224 4.18 -17.45 8.47
N PRO A 225 5.35 -16.95 8.93
CA PRO A 225 6.47 -17.81 9.31
C PRO A 225 6.03 -18.92 10.27
N LYS A 226 6.48 -20.15 10.05
CA LYS A 226 6.07 -21.30 10.87
C LYS A 226 6.56 -21.18 12.31
N ASP A 227 7.84 -20.82 12.45
CA ASP A 227 8.50 -20.79 13.75
C ASP A 227 8.29 -19.43 14.43
N GLU A 228 8.09 -19.46 15.74
CA GLU A 228 8.09 -18.29 16.60
C GLU A 228 9.51 -18.03 17.12
N ILE A 229 9.91 -16.76 17.12
CA ILE A 229 11.22 -16.35 17.63
C ILE A 229 11.16 -16.26 19.15
N HIS A 230 12.00 -17.06 19.82
CA HIS A 230 12.15 -17.04 21.27
C HIS A 230 13.56 -16.68 21.66
N PHE A 231 13.72 -15.59 22.42
CA PHE A 231 14.96 -15.21 23.08
C PHE A 231 14.82 -15.39 24.59
N ALA A 232 15.93 -15.62 25.26
CA ALA A 232 15.95 -15.84 26.71
C ALA A 232 15.62 -14.55 27.50
N ARG A 233 16.00 -13.39 26.97
CA ARG A 233 15.82 -12.10 27.63
C ARG A 233 15.12 -11.09 26.72
N ASP A 234 14.37 -10.18 27.34
CA ASP A 234 13.63 -9.14 26.64
C ASP A 234 14.53 -8.19 25.84
N GLU A 235 15.76 -7.93 26.31
CA GLU A 235 16.74 -7.06 25.64
C GLU A 235 17.22 -7.64 24.32
N GLU A 236 17.24 -8.96 24.18
CA GLU A 236 17.65 -9.64 22.95
C GLU A 236 16.62 -9.42 21.83
N TYR A 237 15.31 -9.36 22.15
CA TYR A 237 14.29 -8.98 21.18
C TYR A 237 14.50 -7.54 20.69
N VAL A 238 14.81 -6.62 21.60
CA VAL A 238 15.08 -5.22 21.25
C VAL A 238 16.34 -5.11 20.37
N ALA A 239 17.41 -5.80 20.73
CA ALA A 239 18.67 -5.76 19.99
C ALA A 239 18.50 -6.34 18.57
N ALA A 240 17.86 -7.51 18.44
CA ALA A 240 17.60 -8.14 17.15
C ALA A 240 16.68 -7.29 16.26
N PHE A 241 15.62 -6.72 16.85
CA PHE A 241 14.74 -5.82 16.15
C PHE A 241 15.45 -4.57 15.62
N LEU A 242 16.24 -3.90 16.49
CA LEU A 242 16.98 -2.69 16.11
C LEU A 242 18.02 -2.97 15.03
N ALA A 243 18.79 -4.05 15.15
CA ALA A 243 19.79 -4.42 14.16
C ALA A 243 19.15 -4.64 12.79
N LEU A 244 18.03 -5.35 12.74
CA LEU A 244 17.30 -5.57 11.50
C LEU A 244 16.69 -4.26 10.94
N PHE A 245 16.05 -3.46 11.78
CA PHE A 245 15.40 -2.23 11.32
C PHE A 245 16.42 -1.20 10.84
N GLN A 246 17.55 -1.04 11.51
CA GLN A 246 18.67 -0.20 11.06
C GLN A 246 19.19 -0.66 9.70
N ARG A 247 19.40 -1.97 9.51
CA ARG A 247 19.83 -2.53 8.24
C ARG A 247 18.82 -2.22 7.12
N VAL A 248 17.53 -2.41 7.37
CA VAL A 248 16.47 -2.11 6.40
C VAL A 248 16.48 -0.62 6.04
N ILE A 249 16.61 0.28 7.02
CA ILE A 249 16.72 1.73 6.73
C ILE A 249 17.96 1.99 5.86
N GLN A 250 19.12 1.46 6.23
CA GLN A 250 20.36 1.63 5.47
C GLN A 250 20.21 1.19 4.00
N ASP A 251 19.59 0.04 3.77
CA ASP A 251 19.33 -0.46 2.41
C ASP A 251 18.44 0.51 1.62
N HIS A 252 17.42 1.11 2.27
CA HIS A 252 16.52 2.08 1.65
C HIS A 252 17.19 3.44 1.36
N LEU A 253 18.30 3.78 2.02
CA LEU A 253 19.08 4.97 1.71
C LEU A 253 19.93 4.84 0.44
N ARG A 254 20.00 3.66 -0.18
CA ARG A 254 20.72 3.44 -1.45
C ARG A 254 19.96 4.08 -2.62
N CYS A 255 20.13 5.37 -2.79
CA CYS A 255 19.46 6.19 -3.81
C CYS A 255 20.47 7.10 -4.54
N LEU A 256 20.11 7.54 -5.76
CA LEU A 256 20.89 8.50 -6.56
C LEU A 256 20.95 9.89 -5.95
N THR A 257 19.91 10.27 -5.23
CA THR A 257 19.75 11.56 -4.55
C THR A 257 19.50 11.31 -3.07
N PRO A 258 19.66 12.30 -2.20
CA PRO A 258 19.16 12.19 -0.83
C PRO A 258 17.71 11.74 -0.81
N VAL A 259 17.30 10.99 0.21
CA VAL A 259 15.90 10.62 0.44
C VAL A 259 15.27 11.59 1.45
N GLY A 260 13.96 11.82 1.31
CA GLY A 260 13.16 12.50 2.32
C GLY A 260 12.32 11.52 3.12
N VAL A 261 11.62 12.01 4.14
CA VAL A 261 10.69 11.22 4.96
C VAL A 261 9.33 11.92 5.04
N MET A 262 8.26 11.23 4.72
CA MET A 262 6.91 11.65 5.08
C MET A 262 6.70 11.34 6.57
N MET A 263 6.90 12.33 7.43
CA MET A 263 6.90 12.17 8.89
C MET A 263 5.61 12.72 9.48
N SER A 264 4.94 11.90 10.26
CA SER A 264 3.80 12.30 11.10
C SER A 264 4.22 12.35 12.58
N GLY A 265 3.33 12.76 13.47
CA GLY A 265 3.51 12.64 14.93
C GLY A 265 3.39 11.20 15.46
N GLY A 266 3.20 10.22 14.58
CA GLY A 266 3.06 8.80 14.91
C GLY A 266 4.39 8.09 15.11
N LEU A 267 4.38 7.00 15.90
CA LEU A 267 5.58 6.22 16.23
C LEU A 267 6.29 5.62 15.00
N ASP A 268 5.56 5.27 13.95
CA ASP A 268 6.10 4.53 12.82
C ASP A 268 7.03 5.41 11.96
N SER A 269 6.51 6.53 11.45
CA SER A 269 7.28 7.44 10.60
C SER A 269 8.37 8.18 11.36
N THR A 270 8.13 8.52 12.64
CA THR A 270 9.17 9.11 13.50
C THR A 270 10.29 8.11 13.79
N SER A 271 10.01 6.81 13.91
CA SER A 271 11.03 5.77 14.05
C SER A 271 11.89 5.63 12.78
N VAL A 272 11.27 5.72 11.59
CA VAL A 272 12.01 5.76 10.31
C VAL A 272 12.95 6.96 10.29
N ALA A 273 12.44 8.16 10.60
CA ALA A 273 13.24 9.39 10.64
C ALA A 273 14.36 9.32 11.69
N ALA A 274 14.09 8.78 12.89
CA ALA A 274 15.04 8.66 13.98
C ALA A 274 16.21 7.72 13.68
N LEU A 275 16.00 6.70 12.84
CA LEU A 275 17.08 5.81 12.39
C LEU A 275 17.81 6.37 11.17
N ALA A 276 17.13 7.09 10.27
CA ALA A 276 17.75 7.70 9.10
C ALA A 276 18.62 8.94 9.46
N ALA A 277 18.19 9.78 10.41
CA ALA A 277 18.85 11.04 10.73
C ALA A 277 20.32 10.88 11.19
N PRO A 278 20.68 9.94 12.09
CA PRO A 278 22.08 9.70 12.43
C PRO A 278 22.93 9.26 11.23
N MET A 279 22.42 8.38 10.37
CA MET A 279 23.13 7.92 9.16
C MET A 279 23.39 9.09 8.20
N TYR A 280 22.43 9.99 8.04
CA TYR A 280 22.57 11.21 7.22
C TYR A 280 23.59 12.18 7.81
N ARG A 281 23.60 12.32 9.14
CA ARG A 281 24.60 13.16 9.84
C ARG A 281 26.02 12.65 9.61
N GLU A 282 26.24 11.34 9.64
CA GLU A 282 27.55 10.72 9.34
C GLU A 282 28.00 11.00 7.90
N MET A 283 27.05 11.14 6.96
CA MET A 283 27.31 11.53 5.56
C MET A 283 27.46 13.06 5.37
N GLY A 284 27.29 13.87 6.43
CA GLY A 284 27.28 15.33 6.35
C GLY A 284 26.01 15.91 5.69
N TRP A 285 24.90 15.17 5.69
CA TRP A 285 23.67 15.55 5.01
C TRP A 285 22.55 15.92 6.00
N GLN A 286 21.61 16.73 5.52
CA GLN A 286 20.36 16.99 6.22
C GLN A 286 19.30 15.99 5.78
N LEU A 287 18.46 15.55 6.72
CA LEU A 287 17.29 14.72 6.44
C LEU A 287 16.05 15.62 6.28
N THR A 288 15.58 15.77 5.07
CA THR A 288 14.36 16.54 4.79
C THR A 288 13.12 15.73 5.14
N THR A 289 12.24 16.29 5.97
CA THR A 289 10.97 15.66 6.33
C THR A 289 9.79 16.53 5.92
N PHE A 290 8.67 15.89 5.59
CA PHE A 290 7.42 16.54 5.19
C PHE A 290 6.28 16.04 6.08
N THR A 291 5.48 16.96 6.60
CA THR A 291 4.35 16.65 7.48
C THR A 291 3.13 17.44 7.02
N GLU A 292 2.02 16.76 6.85
CA GLU A 292 0.73 17.42 6.64
C GLU A 292 0.31 18.18 7.88
N ALA A 293 -0.15 19.41 7.70
CA ALA A 293 -0.71 20.24 8.74
C ALA A 293 -2.01 20.90 8.26
N PRO A 294 -3.01 21.06 9.15
CA PRO A 294 -4.26 21.72 8.77
C PRO A 294 -4.03 23.19 8.43
N ARG A 295 -5.04 23.82 7.80
CA ARG A 295 -5.01 25.25 7.50
C ARG A 295 -4.64 26.07 8.75
N THR A 296 -4.02 27.22 8.53
CA THR A 296 -3.68 28.15 9.61
C THR A 296 -4.94 28.57 10.37
N GLY A 297 -4.89 28.51 11.73
CA GLY A 297 -6.02 28.85 12.58
C GLY A 297 -7.18 27.85 12.51
N PHE A 298 -6.91 26.58 12.18
CA PHE A 298 -7.94 25.55 12.22
C PHE A 298 -8.47 25.34 13.64
N ASP A 299 -9.78 25.50 13.79
CA ASP A 299 -10.55 25.39 15.04
C ASP A 299 -11.72 24.39 14.92
N GLY A 300 -11.73 23.58 13.86
CA GLY A 300 -12.79 22.63 13.57
C GLY A 300 -12.89 21.49 14.59
N ALA A 301 -14.04 20.83 14.61
CA ALA A 301 -14.32 19.73 15.50
C ALA A 301 -13.39 18.53 15.23
N ILE A 302 -12.77 18.01 16.27
CA ILE A 302 -11.88 16.84 16.22
C ILE A 302 -12.59 15.63 16.79
N ILE A 303 -12.46 14.49 16.15
CA ILE A 303 -12.99 13.21 16.62
C ILE A 303 -12.30 12.85 17.96
N ALA A 304 -13.06 12.42 18.95
CA ALA A 304 -12.52 12.02 20.26
C ALA A 304 -11.38 10.99 20.12
N GLY A 305 -10.26 11.24 20.81
CA GLY A 305 -9.06 10.40 20.75
C GLY A 305 -8.16 10.66 19.54
N ARG A 306 -8.43 11.70 18.75
CA ARG A 306 -7.59 12.20 17.65
C ARG A 306 -7.06 13.59 17.97
N TYR A 307 -6.02 14.01 17.24
CA TYR A 307 -5.55 15.40 17.19
C TYR A 307 -5.43 15.82 15.72
N ALA A 308 -5.59 17.11 15.44
CA ALA A 308 -5.58 17.65 14.08
C ALA A 308 -4.19 18.11 13.64
N ASP A 309 -3.38 18.62 14.57
CA ASP A 309 -2.09 19.23 14.29
C ASP A 309 -0.95 18.36 14.82
N GLU A 310 -0.07 17.93 13.93
CA GLU A 310 1.10 17.09 14.23
C GLU A 310 2.36 17.92 14.51
N THR A 311 2.32 19.24 14.32
CA THR A 311 3.43 20.19 14.50
C THR A 311 4.21 20.00 15.81
N PRO A 312 3.58 19.86 17.01
CA PRO A 312 4.34 19.71 18.24
C PRO A 312 5.27 18.49 18.28
N TYR A 313 4.85 17.39 17.68
CA TYR A 313 5.66 16.15 17.60
C TYR A 313 6.81 16.29 16.60
N VAL A 314 6.55 16.95 15.48
CA VAL A 314 7.54 17.22 14.43
C VAL A 314 8.63 18.16 14.94
N GLU A 315 8.24 19.22 15.67
CA GLU A 315 9.19 20.14 16.33
C GLU A 315 10.02 19.43 17.40
N ALA A 316 9.42 18.51 18.17
CA ALA A 316 10.17 17.70 19.13
C ALA A 316 11.22 16.84 18.44
N MET A 317 10.91 16.25 17.28
CA MET A 317 11.88 15.51 16.47
C MET A 317 12.98 16.43 15.94
N ALA A 318 12.67 17.63 15.44
CA ALA A 318 13.66 18.60 14.96
C ALA A 318 14.58 19.10 16.09
N ARG A 319 14.06 19.29 17.29
CA ARG A 319 14.89 19.60 18.47
C ARG A 319 15.85 18.47 18.87
N ARG A 320 15.42 17.21 18.66
CA ARG A 320 16.23 16.01 18.97
C ARG A 320 17.34 15.75 17.95
N TYR A 321 17.07 16.05 16.68
CA TYR A 321 17.97 15.78 15.55
C TYR A 321 18.26 17.08 14.78
N GLU A 322 19.39 17.72 15.08
CA GLU A 322 19.79 19.02 14.50
C GLU A 322 19.91 19.00 12.96
N ASN A 323 20.16 17.82 12.39
CA ASN A 323 20.22 17.63 10.94
C ASN A 323 18.87 17.23 10.31
N LEU A 324 17.76 17.38 11.04
CA LEU A 324 16.41 17.13 10.52
C LEU A 324 15.77 18.46 10.13
N GLU A 325 15.50 18.64 8.83
CA GLU A 325 14.76 19.76 8.28
C GLU A 325 13.27 19.44 8.22
N ALA A 326 12.48 20.07 9.05
CA ALA A 326 11.03 19.84 9.14
C ALA A 326 10.27 20.81 8.21
N ASN A 327 9.46 20.26 7.29
CA ASN A 327 8.62 21.01 6.38
C ASN A 327 7.13 20.71 6.65
N LEU A 328 6.40 21.72 7.14
CA LEU A 328 4.96 21.63 7.38
C LEU A 328 4.21 22.01 6.09
N MET A 329 3.41 21.08 5.57
CA MET A 329 2.66 21.24 4.34
C MET A 329 1.22 21.64 4.65
N ARG A 330 0.92 22.91 4.42
CA ARG A 330 -0.43 23.48 4.49
C ARG A 330 -0.96 23.69 3.08
N THR A 331 -2.15 23.18 2.82
CA THR A 331 -2.75 23.18 1.47
C THR A 331 -4.06 23.96 1.47
N ASP A 332 -3.98 25.20 1.98
CA ASP A 332 -5.13 26.09 2.11
C ASP A 332 -5.80 26.34 0.75
N GLY A 333 -7.12 26.22 0.70
CA GLY A 333 -7.92 26.48 -0.49
C GLY A 333 -7.88 25.41 -1.60
N GLN A 334 -7.01 24.38 -1.50
CA GLN A 334 -6.94 23.31 -2.50
C GLN A 334 -7.98 22.22 -2.24
N VAL A 335 -8.53 21.66 -3.32
CA VAL A 335 -9.52 20.59 -3.25
C VAL A 335 -9.12 19.38 -4.09
N TYR A 336 -9.59 18.20 -3.68
CA TYR A 336 -9.19 16.94 -4.28
C TYR A 336 -9.70 16.71 -5.71
N ILE A 337 -10.68 17.48 -6.19
CA ILE A 337 -11.20 17.35 -7.57
C ILE A 337 -10.34 18.07 -8.62
N GLU A 338 -9.36 18.86 -8.20
CA GLU A 338 -8.47 19.55 -9.12
C GLU A 338 -7.56 18.54 -9.84
N HIS A 339 -7.36 18.75 -11.15
CA HIS A 339 -6.48 17.93 -11.99
C HIS A 339 -6.75 16.41 -11.96
N LEU A 340 -8.01 15.99 -11.79
CA LEU A 340 -8.37 14.57 -11.72
C LEU A 340 -8.00 13.79 -12.99
N ASP A 341 -8.23 14.38 -14.17
CA ASP A 341 -7.94 13.69 -15.44
C ASP A 341 -6.43 13.41 -15.59
N ALA A 342 -5.57 14.36 -15.18
CA ALA A 342 -4.12 14.16 -15.17
C ALA A 342 -3.70 13.11 -14.14
N TYR A 343 -4.38 13.02 -12.99
CA TYR A 343 -4.17 11.97 -12.00
C TYR A 343 -4.59 10.61 -12.58
N PHE A 344 -5.79 10.48 -13.16
CA PHE A 344 -6.27 9.23 -13.74
C PHE A 344 -5.42 8.77 -14.92
N ALA A 345 -4.95 9.72 -15.76
CA ALA A 345 -4.03 9.40 -16.84
C ALA A 345 -2.71 8.79 -16.33
N ALA A 346 -2.26 9.13 -15.14
CA ALA A 346 -1.06 8.58 -14.53
C ALA A 346 -1.34 7.29 -13.72
N ALA A 347 -2.37 7.28 -12.87
CA ALA A 347 -2.63 6.24 -11.88
C ALA A 347 -3.58 5.13 -12.34
N GLU A 348 -4.47 5.40 -13.30
CA GLU A 348 -5.50 4.50 -13.85
C GLU A 348 -6.41 3.84 -12.77
N THR A 349 -6.57 4.52 -11.64
CA THR A 349 -7.40 4.07 -10.52
C THR A 349 -7.90 5.27 -9.70
N PRO A 350 -9.10 5.21 -9.08
CA PRO A 350 -9.56 6.24 -8.16
C PRO A 350 -8.70 6.28 -6.89
N PHE A 351 -8.50 7.48 -6.32
CA PHE A 351 -7.81 7.61 -5.03
C PHE A 351 -8.75 7.25 -3.87
N PRO A 352 -8.40 6.29 -2.98
CA PRO A 352 -9.33 5.75 -1.98
C PRO A 352 -9.84 6.76 -0.95
N ASN A 353 -9.01 7.74 -0.58
CA ASN A 353 -9.30 8.77 0.42
C ASN A 353 -9.10 10.15 -0.21
N ALA A 354 -10.07 10.62 -0.97
CA ALA A 354 -9.95 11.77 -1.85
C ALA A 354 -9.35 13.03 -1.19
N SER A 355 -9.79 13.41 0.01
CA SER A 355 -9.23 14.55 0.74
C SER A 355 -7.72 14.42 1.03
N ASN A 356 -7.21 13.20 1.19
CA ASN A 356 -5.78 13.00 1.44
C ASN A 356 -4.92 13.27 0.19
N ARG A 357 -5.50 13.18 -1.01
CA ARG A 357 -4.78 13.44 -2.26
C ARG A 357 -4.12 14.83 -2.27
N VAL A 358 -4.79 15.82 -1.72
CA VAL A 358 -4.32 17.22 -1.73
C VAL A 358 -2.96 17.38 -1.05
N TRP A 359 -2.86 16.97 0.21
CA TRP A 359 -1.60 17.10 0.95
C TRP A 359 -0.53 16.11 0.46
N TYR A 360 -0.97 14.94 -0.03
CA TYR A 360 -0.07 13.94 -0.61
C TYR A 360 0.65 14.51 -1.85
N GLU A 361 -0.09 15.12 -2.77
CA GLU A 361 0.46 15.77 -3.96
C GLU A 361 1.32 16.99 -3.62
N ALA A 362 0.93 17.78 -2.63
CA ALA A 362 1.73 18.91 -2.15
C ALA A 362 3.10 18.46 -1.61
N ILE A 363 3.16 17.38 -0.85
CA ILE A 363 4.42 16.79 -0.37
C ILE A 363 5.27 16.31 -1.55
N LEU A 364 4.68 15.61 -2.52
CA LEU A 364 5.40 15.09 -3.68
C LEU A 364 5.95 16.22 -4.55
N GLN A 365 5.17 17.29 -4.75
CA GLN A 365 5.61 18.48 -5.45
C GLN A 365 6.78 19.17 -4.73
N ALA A 366 6.70 19.30 -3.41
CA ALA A 366 7.78 19.87 -2.60
C ALA A 366 9.05 19.02 -2.63
N ALA A 367 8.91 17.70 -2.63
CA ALA A 367 10.03 16.76 -2.77
C ALA A 367 10.68 16.87 -4.16
N GLN A 368 9.88 16.91 -5.22
CA GLN A 368 10.34 17.12 -6.60
C GLN A 368 11.14 18.43 -6.74
N THR A 369 10.61 19.54 -6.20
CA THR A 369 11.27 20.84 -6.24
C THR A 369 12.64 20.84 -5.55
N ARG A 370 12.82 19.99 -4.53
CA ARG A 370 14.09 19.76 -3.83
C ARG A 370 15.01 18.72 -4.50
N GLY A 371 14.60 18.17 -5.64
CA GLY A 371 15.35 17.14 -6.36
C GLY A 371 15.38 15.78 -5.67
N LEU A 372 14.50 15.53 -4.71
CA LEU A 372 14.38 14.22 -4.07
C LEU A 372 13.69 13.23 -5.00
N ARG A 373 14.21 12.00 -5.09
CA ARG A 373 13.62 10.93 -5.91
C ARG A 373 12.89 9.88 -5.09
N VAL A 374 13.10 9.87 -3.77
CA VAL A 374 12.49 8.89 -2.85
C VAL A 374 12.02 9.58 -1.59
N LEU A 375 10.81 9.23 -1.15
CA LEU A 375 10.27 9.55 0.17
C LEU A 375 10.02 8.26 0.94
N LEU A 376 10.60 8.16 2.14
CA LEU A 376 10.33 7.06 3.06
C LEU A 376 9.04 7.32 3.84
N THR A 377 8.30 6.25 4.13
CA THR A 377 7.08 6.28 4.95
C THR A 377 7.14 5.23 6.07
N GLY A 378 6.15 5.23 6.96
CA GLY A 378 5.93 4.20 7.97
C GLY A 378 4.56 3.53 7.83
N ASP A 379 4.11 3.37 6.61
CA ASP A 379 2.72 3.00 6.31
C ASP A 379 2.32 1.61 6.82
N SER A 380 3.19 0.63 6.73
CA SER A 380 2.94 -0.75 7.21
C SER A 380 3.19 -0.92 8.71
N GLY A 381 3.74 0.10 9.38
CA GLY A 381 4.22 0.03 10.76
C GLY A 381 3.16 -0.49 11.75
N ASN A 382 1.91 -0.07 11.62
CA ASN A 382 0.83 -0.55 12.49
C ASN A 382 0.54 -2.07 12.41
N LEU A 383 0.96 -2.73 11.33
CA LEU A 383 0.84 -4.18 11.16
C LEU A 383 2.16 -4.92 11.42
N THR A 384 3.27 -4.18 11.52
CA THR A 384 4.63 -4.70 11.70
C THR A 384 5.24 -4.17 13.00
N ILE A 385 6.07 -3.15 12.93
CA ILE A 385 6.92 -2.64 14.01
C ILE A 385 6.15 -2.11 15.22
N SER A 386 4.97 -1.53 15.01
CA SER A 386 4.12 -0.97 16.06
C SER A 386 2.78 -1.71 16.22
N TRP A 387 2.77 -3.02 15.94
CA TRP A 387 1.61 -3.84 16.25
C TRP A 387 1.17 -3.64 17.69
N ASN A 388 -0.14 -3.57 17.92
CA ASN A 388 -0.67 -3.20 19.23
C ASN A 388 -0.80 -4.37 20.22
N GLY A 389 -0.59 -5.61 19.77
CA GLY A 389 -0.65 -6.80 20.59
C GLY A 389 -2.07 -7.26 20.97
N ASN A 390 -3.08 -6.87 20.20
CA ASN A 390 -4.48 -7.24 20.49
C ASN A 390 -4.71 -8.75 20.60
N GLY A 391 -3.87 -9.56 19.97
CA GLY A 391 -3.95 -11.02 20.00
C GLY A 391 -3.58 -11.65 21.33
N LEU A 392 -2.86 -10.92 22.19
CA LEU A 392 -2.41 -11.44 23.48
C LEU A 392 -3.57 -12.01 24.31
N TRP A 393 -4.70 -11.30 24.35
CA TRP A 393 -5.86 -11.68 25.16
C TRP A 393 -6.44 -13.03 24.72
N ALA A 394 -6.66 -13.21 23.42
CA ALA A 394 -7.14 -14.47 22.88
C ALA A 394 -6.11 -15.61 23.04
N GLN A 395 -4.82 -15.30 22.84
CA GLN A 395 -3.74 -16.28 23.03
C GLN A 395 -3.68 -16.79 24.48
N LEU A 396 -3.73 -15.89 25.47
CA LEU A 396 -3.71 -16.26 26.89
C LEU A 396 -4.92 -17.13 27.29
N ILE A 397 -6.11 -16.83 26.76
CA ILE A 397 -7.32 -17.63 27.00
C ILE A 397 -7.18 -19.00 26.34
N GLY A 398 -6.77 -19.06 25.07
CA GLY A 398 -6.58 -20.31 24.34
C GLY A 398 -5.52 -21.24 24.95
N ALA A 399 -4.47 -20.65 25.54
CA ALA A 399 -3.41 -21.36 26.25
C ALA A 399 -3.75 -21.71 27.72
N GLY A 400 -4.88 -21.21 28.26
CA GLY A 400 -5.24 -21.39 29.67
C GLY A 400 -4.35 -20.64 30.67
N GLU A 401 -3.65 -19.59 30.22
CA GLU A 401 -2.73 -18.78 31.04
C GLU A 401 -3.49 -17.77 31.93
N TRP A 402 -4.40 -18.25 32.79
CA TRP A 402 -5.32 -17.42 33.57
C TRP A 402 -4.63 -16.43 34.53
N ALA A 403 -3.51 -16.86 35.14
CA ALA A 403 -2.74 -15.99 36.04
C ALA A 403 -2.18 -14.78 35.30
N ARG A 404 -1.64 -14.99 34.13
CA ARG A 404 -1.11 -13.93 33.28
C ARG A 404 -2.22 -13.06 32.72
N LEU A 405 -3.32 -13.65 32.26
CA LEU A 405 -4.52 -12.91 31.84
C LEU A 405 -5.00 -11.96 32.94
N SER A 406 -5.09 -12.45 34.18
CA SER A 406 -5.52 -11.62 35.33
C SER A 406 -4.54 -10.51 35.62
N SER A 407 -3.21 -10.78 35.56
CA SER A 407 -2.17 -9.76 35.76
C SER A 407 -2.25 -8.65 34.70
N GLU A 408 -2.38 -9.01 33.42
CA GLU A 408 -2.52 -8.05 32.32
C GLU A 408 -3.83 -7.23 32.44
N ALA A 409 -4.94 -7.89 32.80
CA ALA A 409 -6.24 -7.24 33.00
C ALA A 409 -6.17 -6.21 34.14
N LEU A 410 -5.54 -6.56 35.26
CA LEU A 410 -5.32 -5.63 36.40
C LEU A 410 -4.42 -4.46 36.00
N ALA A 411 -3.36 -4.71 35.26
CA ALA A 411 -2.48 -3.65 34.77
C ALA A 411 -3.23 -2.68 33.82
N LEU A 412 -4.05 -3.20 32.93
CA LEU A 412 -4.92 -2.40 32.06
C LEU A 412 -5.96 -1.61 32.87
N ALA A 413 -6.55 -2.23 33.90
CA ALA A 413 -7.53 -1.59 34.76
C ALA A 413 -6.93 -0.40 35.53
N ARG A 414 -5.70 -0.51 36.05
CA ARG A 414 -4.98 0.59 36.69
C ARG A 414 -4.75 1.78 35.77
N GLY A 415 -4.49 1.51 34.46
CA GLY A 415 -4.23 2.57 33.49
C GLY A 415 -5.46 3.16 32.82
N LYS A 416 -6.53 2.37 32.60
CA LYS A 416 -7.71 2.76 31.80
C LYS A 416 -9.07 2.50 32.49
N GLY A 417 -9.07 2.01 33.71
CA GLY A 417 -10.28 1.68 34.45
C GLY A 417 -10.79 0.26 34.25
N MET A 418 -11.47 -0.28 35.28
CA MET A 418 -11.96 -1.68 35.31
C MET A 418 -12.94 -1.99 34.18
N ALA A 419 -13.85 -1.08 33.83
CA ALA A 419 -14.81 -1.28 32.75
C ALA A 419 -14.14 -1.49 31.40
N THR A 420 -13.06 -0.73 31.13
CA THR A 420 -12.26 -0.89 29.89
C THR A 420 -11.52 -2.22 29.87
N ALA A 421 -10.94 -2.64 31.00
CA ALA A 421 -10.26 -3.92 31.12
C ALA A 421 -11.23 -5.09 30.87
N LEU A 422 -12.39 -5.08 31.53
CA LEU A 422 -13.42 -6.10 31.36
C LEU A 422 -13.93 -6.18 29.92
N LYS A 423 -14.23 -5.02 29.32
CA LYS A 423 -14.62 -4.94 27.90
C LYS A 423 -13.53 -5.54 27.00
N THR A 424 -12.27 -5.22 27.24
CA THR A 424 -11.14 -5.72 26.42
C THR A 424 -11.01 -7.24 26.54
N VAL A 425 -11.04 -7.79 27.79
CA VAL A 425 -10.98 -9.25 28.01
C VAL A 425 -12.14 -9.95 27.29
N LEU A 426 -13.35 -9.41 27.40
CA LEU A 426 -14.51 -10.00 26.69
C LEU A 426 -14.37 -9.91 25.17
N THR A 427 -14.07 -8.70 24.64
CA THR A 427 -14.11 -8.48 23.17
C THR A 427 -12.87 -8.97 22.44
N GLN A 428 -11.70 -8.90 23.04
CA GLN A 428 -10.43 -9.31 22.42
C GLN A 428 -9.93 -10.67 22.93
N GLY A 429 -10.43 -11.12 24.07
CA GLY A 429 -10.05 -12.41 24.65
C GLY A 429 -11.05 -13.52 24.31
N PHE A 430 -12.28 -13.41 24.79
CA PHE A 430 -13.28 -14.49 24.65
C PHE A 430 -13.98 -14.51 23.29
N LEU A 431 -14.38 -13.35 22.74
CA LEU A 431 -15.13 -13.29 21.49
C LEU A 431 -14.41 -13.98 20.30
N PRO A 432 -13.06 -13.89 20.13
CA PRO A 432 -12.37 -14.59 19.06
C PRO A 432 -12.47 -16.13 19.10
N HIS A 433 -12.81 -16.71 20.25
CA HIS A 433 -13.01 -18.16 20.40
C HIS A 433 -14.44 -18.62 20.12
N LEU A 434 -15.39 -17.68 19.93
CA LEU A 434 -16.76 -18.06 19.59
C LEU A 434 -16.87 -18.54 18.13
N PRO A 435 -17.79 -19.48 17.86
CA PRO A 435 -18.15 -19.81 16.49
C PRO A 435 -18.59 -18.56 15.73
N ALA A 436 -18.22 -18.47 14.45
CA ALA A 436 -18.46 -17.29 13.62
C ALA A 436 -19.92 -16.81 13.63
N ALA A 437 -20.89 -17.74 13.64
CA ALA A 437 -22.32 -17.42 13.70
C ALA A 437 -22.73 -16.74 15.02
N ALA A 438 -22.17 -17.20 16.15
CA ALA A 438 -22.44 -16.61 17.48
C ALA A 438 -21.80 -15.23 17.62
N TYR A 439 -20.58 -15.06 17.10
CA TYR A 439 -19.90 -13.76 17.05
C TYR A 439 -20.72 -12.73 16.26
N LEU A 440 -21.19 -13.09 15.04
CA LEU A 440 -22.05 -12.26 14.21
C LEU A 440 -23.35 -11.84 14.88
N ALA A 441 -24.01 -12.79 15.56
CA ALA A 441 -25.25 -12.50 16.26
C ALA A 441 -25.02 -11.49 17.39
N LEU A 442 -23.93 -11.62 18.14
CA LEU A 442 -23.55 -10.69 19.22
C LEU A 442 -23.15 -9.30 18.67
N GLU A 443 -22.38 -9.24 17.58
CA GLU A 443 -21.97 -7.98 16.96
C GLU A 443 -23.18 -7.19 16.44
N ARG A 444 -24.15 -7.88 15.84
CA ARG A 444 -25.43 -7.29 15.40
C ARG A 444 -26.29 -6.81 16.59
N ALA A 445 -26.35 -7.58 17.66
CA ALA A 445 -27.18 -7.27 18.82
C ALA A 445 -26.65 -6.07 19.64
N GLN A 446 -25.36 -5.85 19.65
CA GLN A 446 -24.74 -4.87 20.55
C GLN A 446 -24.31 -3.55 19.89
N ASN A 447 -24.43 -3.40 18.54
CA ASN A 447 -23.90 -2.21 17.84
C ASN A 447 -22.46 -1.87 18.27
N LEU A 448 -21.65 -2.87 18.58
CA LEU A 448 -20.35 -2.76 19.26
C LEU A 448 -19.32 -1.90 18.52
N ASN A 449 -19.59 -1.56 17.25
CA ASN A 449 -18.71 -0.81 16.37
C ASN A 449 -19.33 0.45 15.74
N ALA A 450 -20.42 0.97 16.31
CA ALA A 450 -21.10 2.17 15.78
C ALA A 450 -20.19 3.40 15.62
N ASN A 451 -19.03 3.43 16.29
CA ASN A 451 -18.06 4.52 16.26
C ASN A 451 -16.72 4.18 15.55
N SER A 452 -16.54 2.98 15.03
CA SER A 452 -15.36 2.68 14.21
C SER A 452 -15.68 2.99 12.76
N LEU A 453 -14.70 3.51 12.00
CA LEU A 453 -14.70 3.71 10.54
C LEU A 453 -15.00 2.40 9.75
N GLY A 454 -15.49 1.38 10.41
CA GLY A 454 -15.76 0.04 9.96
C GLY A 454 -16.95 -0.62 10.64
N SER A 455 -17.98 0.15 11.09
CA SER A 455 -19.26 -0.51 11.38
C SER A 455 -19.71 -1.23 10.10
N ARG A 456 -19.47 -2.53 10.08
CA ARG A 456 -19.77 -3.42 8.96
C ARG A 456 -21.26 -3.78 8.88
N ALA A 457 -22.07 -3.27 9.81
CA ALA A 457 -23.46 -3.68 9.97
C ALA A 457 -24.36 -3.24 8.79
N ASP A 458 -23.97 -2.16 8.08
CA ASP A 458 -24.72 -1.70 6.89
C ASP A 458 -23.78 -0.92 5.95
N TRP A 459 -23.27 -1.60 4.93
CA TRP A 459 -22.43 -1.00 3.90
C TRP A 459 -23.12 0.16 3.17
N ARG A 460 -24.47 0.17 3.09
CA ARG A 460 -25.24 1.20 2.38
C ARG A 460 -25.08 2.58 2.97
N GLN A 461 -24.88 2.68 4.29
CA GLN A 461 -24.69 3.97 4.95
C GLN A 461 -23.39 4.68 4.52
N HIS A 462 -22.39 3.91 4.07
CA HIS A 462 -21.06 4.38 3.74
C HIS A 462 -20.70 4.25 2.25
N SER A 463 -21.65 3.84 1.42
CA SER A 463 -21.46 3.62 -0.02
C SER A 463 -22.24 4.60 -0.86
N PRO A 464 -21.68 5.12 -1.94
CA PRO A 464 -22.37 5.93 -2.94
C PRO A 464 -23.08 5.08 -4.02
N ILE A 465 -23.08 3.75 -3.89
CA ILE A 465 -23.63 2.85 -4.89
C ILE A 465 -25.16 3.00 -4.99
N ARG A 466 -25.68 2.94 -6.20
CA ARG A 466 -27.11 2.90 -6.44
C ARG A 466 -27.69 1.54 -6.02
N PRO A 467 -28.83 1.49 -5.29
CA PRO A 467 -29.38 0.24 -4.78
C PRO A 467 -29.64 -0.82 -5.86
N GLU A 468 -30.14 -0.40 -7.04
CA GLU A 468 -30.44 -1.30 -8.15
C GLU A 468 -29.15 -1.90 -8.74
N PHE A 469 -28.08 -1.12 -8.81
CA PHE A 469 -26.78 -1.61 -9.26
C PHE A 469 -26.16 -2.60 -8.26
N ALA A 470 -26.31 -2.32 -6.97
CA ALA A 470 -25.87 -3.23 -5.92
C ALA A 470 -26.64 -4.58 -5.98
N ALA A 471 -27.96 -4.54 -6.19
CA ALA A 471 -28.78 -5.73 -6.33
C ALA A 471 -28.42 -6.55 -7.58
N ALA A 472 -28.16 -5.89 -8.72
CA ALA A 472 -27.78 -6.55 -9.97
C ALA A 472 -26.40 -7.25 -9.90
N HIS A 473 -25.59 -6.95 -8.89
CA HIS A 473 -24.25 -7.52 -8.67
C HIS A 473 -24.14 -8.28 -7.34
N ASP A 474 -25.25 -8.71 -6.76
CA ASP A 474 -25.34 -9.57 -5.56
C ASP A 474 -24.52 -9.05 -4.35
N ILE A 475 -24.43 -7.71 -4.20
CA ILE A 475 -23.57 -7.08 -3.20
C ILE A 475 -23.92 -7.49 -1.76
N ASP A 476 -25.21 -7.70 -1.45
CA ASP A 476 -25.64 -8.15 -0.13
C ASP A 476 -25.14 -9.56 0.19
N GLU A 477 -25.23 -10.48 -0.77
CA GLU A 477 -24.76 -11.86 -0.60
C GLU A 477 -23.23 -11.90 -0.46
N LEU A 478 -22.53 -11.16 -1.31
CA LEU A 478 -21.06 -11.04 -1.24
C LEU A 478 -20.59 -10.41 0.07
N PHE A 479 -21.28 -9.39 0.55
CA PHE A 479 -21.00 -8.77 1.84
C PHE A 479 -21.14 -9.79 2.97
N LEU A 480 -22.26 -10.52 3.01
CA LEU A 480 -22.49 -11.55 4.03
C LEU A 480 -21.51 -12.71 3.94
N ALA A 481 -21.16 -13.17 2.74
CA ALA A 481 -20.18 -14.23 2.54
C ALA A 481 -18.79 -13.82 3.04
N ARG A 482 -18.39 -12.59 2.74
CA ARG A 482 -17.10 -12.04 3.20
C ARG A 482 -17.07 -11.72 4.68
N GLU A 483 -18.17 -11.21 5.24
CA GLU A 483 -18.30 -11.07 6.69
C GLU A 483 -18.14 -12.44 7.38
N ARG A 484 -18.82 -13.48 6.93
CA ARG A 484 -18.65 -14.85 7.46
C ARG A 484 -17.19 -15.31 7.33
N HIS A 485 -16.55 -15.04 6.22
CA HIS A 485 -15.14 -15.40 6.00
C HIS A 485 -14.17 -14.57 6.87
N LEU A 486 -14.43 -13.29 7.08
CA LEU A 486 -13.65 -12.44 7.98
C LEU A 486 -13.87 -12.79 9.44
N LEU A 487 -15.06 -13.25 9.82
CA LEU A 487 -15.44 -13.62 11.17
C LEU A 487 -15.05 -15.06 11.53
N GLY A 488 -15.05 -15.98 10.59
CA GLY A 488 -14.36 -17.25 10.73
C GLY A 488 -12.83 -17.08 10.85
N ARG A 489 -12.36 -15.85 10.65
CA ARG A 489 -10.98 -15.36 10.79
C ARG A 489 -10.77 -14.41 11.96
N SER A 490 -11.75 -14.15 12.84
CA SER A 490 -11.48 -13.63 14.19
C SER A 490 -10.83 -14.75 14.99
N SER A 491 -9.87 -15.41 14.35
CA SER A 491 -9.09 -16.49 14.90
C SER A 491 -8.13 -15.88 15.91
N SER A 492 -7.87 -16.62 16.95
CA SER A 492 -6.74 -16.43 17.85
C SER A 492 -5.37 -16.33 17.13
N ASP A 493 -5.31 -16.62 15.82
CA ASP A 493 -4.13 -16.49 14.96
C ASP A 493 -4.04 -15.08 14.33
N THR A 494 -3.57 -14.15 15.14
CA THR A 494 -3.32 -12.77 14.73
C THR A 494 -2.21 -12.65 13.67
N ARG A 495 -1.29 -13.60 13.58
CA ARG A 495 -0.19 -13.61 12.60
C ARG A 495 -0.75 -13.74 11.19
N THR A 496 -1.66 -14.68 10.96
CA THR A 496 -2.38 -14.86 9.69
C THR A 496 -3.25 -13.63 9.36
N VAL A 497 -3.94 -13.06 10.34
CA VAL A 497 -4.76 -11.84 10.13
C VAL A 497 -3.89 -10.66 9.71
N ARG A 498 -2.74 -10.46 10.36
CA ARG A 498 -1.77 -9.40 10.02
C ARG A 498 -1.19 -9.57 8.63
N LEU A 499 -0.73 -10.79 8.28
CA LEU A 499 -0.19 -11.08 6.95
C LEU A 499 -1.20 -10.77 5.84
N ARG A 500 -2.43 -11.24 5.99
CA ARG A 500 -3.51 -10.97 5.03
C ARG A 500 -3.84 -9.48 4.92
N ALA A 501 -3.80 -8.75 6.04
CA ALA A 501 -3.99 -7.31 6.04
C ALA A 501 -2.85 -6.59 5.29
N LEU A 502 -1.59 -7.04 5.45
CA LEU A 502 -0.43 -6.54 4.72
C LEU A 502 -0.57 -6.77 3.21
N VAL A 503 -0.86 -8.00 2.79
CA VAL A 503 -1.10 -8.34 1.37
C VAL A 503 -2.27 -7.54 0.79
N SER A 504 -3.39 -7.41 1.52
CA SER A 504 -4.55 -6.63 1.08
C SER A 504 -4.26 -5.12 0.98
N ARG A 505 -3.41 -4.59 1.87
CA ARG A 505 -3.00 -3.18 1.85
C ARG A 505 -2.14 -2.85 0.64
N SER A 506 -1.17 -3.71 0.32
CA SER A 506 -0.32 -3.59 -0.86
C SER A 506 -1.12 -3.38 -2.13
N ARG A 507 -2.16 -4.19 -2.32
CA ARG A 507 -3.02 -4.13 -3.51
C ARG A 507 -3.80 -2.83 -3.67
N ARG A 508 -4.16 -2.18 -2.56
CA ARG A 508 -4.90 -0.90 -2.59
C ARG A 508 -4.06 0.28 -3.05
N GLY A 509 -2.73 0.14 -3.00
CA GLY A 509 -1.77 1.13 -3.48
C GLY A 509 -1.40 0.98 -4.94
N ASP A 510 -1.78 -0.14 -5.59
CA ASP A 510 -1.42 -0.42 -6.98
C ASP A 510 -1.95 0.65 -7.94
N GLY A 511 -1.10 1.11 -8.82
CA GLY A 511 -1.35 2.22 -9.74
C GLY A 511 -1.15 3.60 -9.12
N ILE A 512 -1.44 3.78 -7.82
CA ILE A 512 -1.35 5.10 -7.15
C ILE A 512 0.11 5.52 -7.00
N SER A 513 0.96 4.66 -6.45
CA SER A 513 2.39 4.93 -6.27
C SER A 513 3.10 5.16 -7.61
N GLU A 514 2.78 4.34 -8.61
CA GLU A 514 3.28 4.46 -9.96
C GLU A 514 2.79 5.75 -10.65
N GLY A 515 1.53 6.11 -10.45
CA GLY A 515 0.95 7.36 -10.96
C GLY A 515 1.61 8.60 -10.38
N TYR A 516 1.87 8.59 -9.08
CA TYR A 516 2.60 9.67 -8.42
C TYR A 516 4.05 9.76 -8.86
N GLN A 517 4.72 8.62 -9.00
CA GLN A 517 6.08 8.60 -9.54
C GLN A 517 6.13 9.12 -10.97
N ALA A 518 5.14 8.79 -11.81
CA ALA A 518 5.05 9.31 -13.18
C ALA A 518 4.85 10.83 -13.22
N ARG A 519 4.05 11.40 -12.30
CA ARG A 519 3.75 12.85 -12.26
C ARG A 519 4.85 13.69 -11.62
N TYR A 520 5.48 13.17 -10.56
CA TYR A 520 6.40 13.96 -9.72
C TYR A 520 7.83 13.45 -9.75
N GLY A 521 8.12 12.31 -10.39
CA GLY A 521 9.46 11.70 -10.38
C GLY A 521 9.89 11.18 -9.00
N VAL A 522 8.97 11.08 -8.02
CA VAL A 522 9.23 10.71 -6.63
C VAL A 522 8.63 9.34 -6.34
N THR A 523 9.46 8.40 -5.91
CA THR A 523 9.05 7.06 -5.46
C THR A 523 8.75 7.09 -3.96
N ILE A 524 7.63 6.51 -3.58
CA ILE A 524 7.29 6.29 -2.16
C ILE A 524 7.79 4.91 -1.77
N ALA A 525 8.60 4.83 -0.72
CA ALA A 525 9.16 3.59 -0.19
C ALA A 525 8.81 3.44 1.30
N ASP A 526 8.39 2.24 1.69
CA ASP A 526 7.99 1.95 3.08
C ASP A 526 8.93 0.91 3.71
N PRO A 527 9.97 1.34 4.44
CA PRO A 527 10.87 0.43 5.15
C PRO A 527 10.14 -0.48 6.15
N THR A 528 9.01 -0.03 6.72
CA THR A 528 8.24 -0.83 7.67
C THR A 528 7.46 -1.98 7.02
N GLY A 529 7.37 -1.95 5.68
CA GLY A 529 6.81 -3.00 4.83
C GLY A 529 7.87 -3.92 4.19
N ASP A 530 9.14 -3.83 4.59
CA ASP A 530 10.18 -4.74 4.13
C ASP A 530 9.89 -6.18 4.56
N VAL A 531 10.04 -7.14 3.64
CA VAL A 531 9.69 -8.54 3.88
C VAL A 531 10.45 -9.16 5.07
N ARG A 532 11.69 -8.72 5.31
CA ARG A 532 12.49 -9.18 6.46
C ARG A 532 11.87 -8.72 7.77
N LEU A 533 11.46 -7.43 7.86
CA LEU A 533 10.74 -6.88 9.01
C LEU A 533 9.35 -7.49 9.18
N ILE A 534 8.61 -7.68 8.10
CA ILE A 534 7.31 -8.35 8.13
C ILE A 534 7.45 -9.74 8.74
N ASN A 535 8.36 -10.57 8.21
CA ASN A 535 8.56 -11.94 8.68
C ASN A 535 9.05 -11.97 10.14
N PHE A 536 10.00 -11.11 10.50
CA PHE A 536 10.47 -10.98 11.88
C PHE A 536 9.33 -10.59 12.83
N CYS A 537 8.58 -9.54 12.49
CA CYS A 537 7.47 -9.07 13.31
C CYS A 537 6.30 -10.07 13.39
N LEU A 538 6.06 -10.86 12.36
CA LEU A 538 5.06 -11.93 12.41
C LEU A 538 5.53 -13.14 13.24
N ALA A 539 6.83 -13.37 13.33
CA ALA A 539 7.41 -14.47 14.10
C ALA A 539 7.56 -14.15 15.61
N LEU A 540 7.35 -12.90 16.03
CA LEU A 540 7.44 -12.52 17.45
C LEU A 540 6.18 -12.90 18.23
N PRO A 541 6.33 -13.32 19.52
CA PRO A 541 5.18 -13.58 20.39
C PRO A 541 4.40 -12.29 20.70
N GLU A 542 3.07 -12.39 20.84
CA GLU A 542 2.18 -11.25 21.14
C GLU A 542 2.59 -10.50 22.43
N SER A 543 3.25 -11.18 23.37
CA SER A 543 3.79 -10.59 24.59
C SER A 543 4.86 -9.53 24.39
N GLN A 544 5.51 -9.51 23.20
CA GLN A 544 6.45 -8.46 22.84
C GLN A 544 5.76 -7.20 22.33
N TYR A 545 4.49 -7.30 21.94
CA TYR A 545 3.70 -6.17 21.47
C TYR A 545 2.81 -5.56 22.54
N GLN A 546 2.33 -6.38 23.51
CA GLN A 546 1.55 -5.91 24.63
C GLN A 546 2.04 -6.54 25.93
N ARG A 547 2.31 -5.69 26.93
CA ARG A 547 2.75 -6.13 28.25
C ARG A 547 2.36 -5.11 29.32
N ASN A 548 1.87 -5.57 30.46
CA ASN A 548 1.46 -4.74 31.59
C ASN A 548 0.49 -3.60 31.19
N GLY A 549 -0.46 -3.89 30.31
CA GLY A 549 -1.41 -2.91 29.78
C GLY A 549 -0.83 -1.88 28.80
N VAL A 550 0.45 -1.98 28.44
CA VAL A 550 1.14 -1.10 27.47
C VAL A 550 1.20 -1.79 26.12
N SER A 551 0.60 -1.19 25.11
CA SER A 551 0.67 -1.64 23.71
C SER A 551 1.93 -1.12 22.99
N ARG A 552 2.29 -1.76 21.86
CA ARG A 552 3.49 -1.41 21.05
C ARG A 552 4.77 -1.52 21.88
N TRP A 553 4.82 -2.50 22.77
CA TRP A 553 5.82 -2.62 23.82
C TRP A 553 7.25 -2.73 23.29
N LEU A 554 7.46 -3.56 22.25
CA LEU A 554 8.78 -3.71 21.61
C LEU A 554 9.29 -2.38 21.05
N LEU A 555 8.48 -1.71 20.22
CA LEU A 555 8.90 -0.47 19.57
C LEU A 555 9.19 0.64 20.59
N ARG A 556 8.38 0.77 21.64
CA ARG A 556 8.60 1.78 22.68
C ARG A 556 9.91 1.58 23.41
N ARG A 557 10.30 0.33 23.71
CA ARG A 557 11.61 0.01 24.30
C ARG A 557 12.75 0.28 23.33
N ALA A 558 12.61 -0.20 22.10
CA ALA A 558 13.63 -0.05 21.07
C ALA A 558 13.93 1.41 20.72
N MET A 559 12.92 2.26 20.82
CA MET A 559 13.04 3.68 20.45
C MET A 559 13.15 4.62 21.67
N ALA A 560 13.29 4.09 22.90
CA ALA A 560 13.29 4.89 24.13
C ALA A 560 14.37 6.00 24.14
N ASP A 561 15.58 5.69 23.65
CA ASP A 561 16.70 6.63 23.60
C ASP A 561 16.76 7.44 22.29
N ARG A 562 15.84 7.19 21.36
CA ARG A 562 15.84 7.74 20.00
C ARG A 562 14.70 8.72 19.73
N LEU A 563 13.54 8.47 20.30
CA LEU A 563 12.38 9.35 20.12
C LEU A 563 12.23 10.31 21.31
N PRO A 564 11.76 11.55 21.05
CA PRO A 564 11.39 12.48 22.13
C PRO A 564 10.31 11.88 23.04
N PRO A 565 10.33 12.24 24.36
CA PRO A 565 9.33 11.76 25.31
C PRO A 565 7.89 12.02 24.87
N GLU A 566 7.62 13.17 24.24
CA GLU A 566 6.32 13.58 23.73
C GLU A 566 5.80 12.59 22.67
N VAL A 567 6.65 12.14 21.76
CA VAL A 567 6.33 11.16 20.72
C VAL A 567 6.13 9.78 21.33
N LEU A 568 7.02 9.36 22.24
CA LEU A 568 6.90 8.07 22.93
C LEU A 568 5.65 8.00 23.81
N ALA A 569 5.26 9.08 24.49
CA ALA A 569 4.07 9.12 25.33
C ALA A 569 2.76 9.20 24.52
N ASN A 570 2.83 9.58 23.23
CA ASN A 570 1.64 9.76 22.42
C ASN A 570 0.84 8.44 22.29
N ARG A 571 -0.45 8.52 22.68
CA ARG A 571 -1.43 7.41 22.59
C ARG A 571 -2.59 7.74 21.66
N GLN A 572 -2.65 8.96 21.16
CA GLN A 572 -3.66 9.42 20.21
C GLN A 572 -3.19 9.17 18.77
N ARG A 573 -4.11 9.32 17.83
CA ARG A 573 -3.80 9.23 16.40
C ARG A 573 -4.04 10.58 15.73
N GLY A 574 -3.17 10.99 14.84
CA GLY A 574 -3.39 12.13 13.96
C GLY A 574 -4.64 11.94 13.08
N LEU A 575 -5.31 13.03 12.79
CA LEU A 575 -6.41 13.09 11.83
C LEU A 575 -5.89 13.76 10.57
N GLN A 576 -5.58 12.96 9.56
CA GLN A 576 -5.14 13.46 8.25
C GLN A 576 -6.23 14.29 7.58
N ALA A 577 -5.82 15.37 6.91
CA ALA A 577 -6.70 16.37 6.30
C ALA A 577 -7.80 16.80 7.29
N ALA A 578 -7.41 17.28 8.48
CA ALA A 578 -8.37 17.61 9.54
C ALA A 578 -9.37 18.69 9.11
N ASP A 579 -8.98 19.57 8.21
CA ASP A 579 -9.75 20.67 7.61
C ASP A 579 -10.56 20.26 6.35
N TRP A 580 -10.70 18.95 6.10
CA TRP A 580 -11.38 18.39 4.92
C TRP A 580 -12.78 18.99 4.68
N TYR A 581 -13.54 19.25 5.74
CA TYR A 581 -14.91 19.75 5.62
C TYR A 581 -14.92 21.22 5.14
N ASP A 582 -14.05 22.05 5.68
CA ASP A 582 -13.91 23.45 5.25
C ASP A 582 -13.55 23.54 3.76
N ARG A 583 -12.68 22.65 3.28
CA ARG A 583 -12.29 22.51 1.88
C ARG A 583 -13.48 22.13 0.99
N LEU A 584 -14.30 21.17 1.42
CA LEU A 584 -15.51 20.80 0.67
C LEU A 584 -16.50 21.95 0.60
N VAL A 585 -16.70 22.68 1.70
CA VAL A 585 -17.58 23.86 1.73
C VAL A 585 -17.10 24.93 0.75
N GLY A 586 -15.81 25.24 0.77
CA GLY A 586 -15.20 26.22 -0.16
C GLY A 586 -15.28 25.79 -1.63
N ALA A 587 -15.30 24.49 -1.90
CA ALA A 587 -15.33 23.94 -3.25
C ALA A 587 -16.73 23.61 -3.78
N ARG A 588 -17.80 23.96 -3.06
CA ARG A 588 -19.17 23.54 -3.38
C ARG A 588 -19.57 23.72 -4.86
N SER A 589 -19.23 24.85 -5.45
CA SER A 589 -19.53 25.12 -6.87
C SER A 589 -18.82 24.16 -7.81
N ALA A 590 -17.51 23.94 -7.59
CA ALA A 590 -16.71 23.03 -8.39
C ALA A 590 -17.16 21.56 -8.23
N LEU A 591 -17.61 21.16 -7.02
CA LEU A 591 -18.19 19.84 -6.79
C LEU A 591 -19.51 19.65 -7.55
N LEU A 592 -20.34 20.68 -7.66
CA LEU A 592 -21.59 20.64 -8.47
C LEU A 592 -21.28 20.57 -9.96
N GLU A 593 -20.31 21.31 -10.45
CA GLU A 593 -19.88 21.25 -11.85
C GLU A 593 -19.37 19.88 -12.24
N GLU A 594 -18.54 19.27 -11.38
CA GLU A 594 -18.06 17.92 -11.60
C GLU A 594 -19.20 16.89 -11.55
N LEU A 595 -20.15 17.05 -10.63
CA LEU A 595 -21.32 16.18 -10.56
C LEU A 595 -22.18 16.25 -11.83
N ILE A 596 -22.35 17.44 -12.41
CA ILE A 596 -23.06 17.63 -13.69
C ILE A 596 -22.34 16.86 -14.82
N ARG A 597 -21.00 16.87 -14.85
CA ARG A 597 -20.23 16.08 -15.83
C ARG A 597 -20.40 14.58 -15.63
N ILE A 598 -20.38 14.13 -14.39
CA ILE A 598 -20.60 12.71 -14.03
C ILE A 598 -22.00 12.26 -14.44
N GLU A 599 -23.01 13.11 -14.30
CA GLU A 599 -24.41 12.84 -14.67
C GLU A 599 -24.62 12.63 -16.18
N GLN A 600 -23.67 13.01 -17.04
CA GLN A 600 -23.74 12.72 -18.49
C GLN A 600 -23.24 11.31 -18.83
N CYS A 601 -22.62 10.62 -17.89
CA CYS A 601 -21.97 9.34 -18.09
C CYS A 601 -22.95 8.18 -17.79
N GLU A 602 -23.21 7.32 -18.76
CA GLU A 602 -24.22 6.25 -18.64
C GLU A 602 -23.89 5.27 -17.49
N LEU A 603 -22.65 4.79 -17.41
CA LEU A 603 -22.26 3.87 -16.35
C LEU A 603 -22.33 4.54 -14.96
N ALA A 604 -21.98 5.82 -14.86
CA ALA A 604 -22.11 6.55 -13.60
C ALA A 604 -23.56 6.69 -13.14
N GLN A 605 -24.50 6.96 -14.07
CA GLN A 605 -25.96 6.99 -13.80
C GLN A 605 -26.47 5.63 -13.29
N GLN A 606 -25.95 4.54 -13.83
CA GLN A 606 -26.31 3.19 -13.41
C GLN A 606 -25.73 2.81 -12.06
N ALA A 607 -24.46 3.18 -11.78
CA ALA A 607 -23.69 2.70 -10.64
C ALA A 607 -23.83 3.56 -9.39
N LEU A 608 -24.05 4.88 -9.52
CA LEU A 608 -24.01 5.84 -8.42
C LEU A 608 -25.40 6.39 -8.05
N ASP A 609 -25.63 6.58 -6.76
CA ASP A 609 -26.79 7.31 -6.23
C ASP A 609 -26.57 8.83 -6.38
N LEU A 610 -26.69 9.31 -7.63
CA LEU A 610 -26.44 10.71 -8.00
C LEU A 610 -27.39 11.70 -7.27
N PRO A 611 -28.69 11.41 -7.06
CA PRO A 611 -29.55 12.26 -6.24
C PRO A 611 -29.04 12.46 -4.82
N ARG A 612 -28.56 11.39 -4.17
CA ARG A 612 -27.96 11.45 -2.83
C ARG A 612 -26.69 12.28 -2.82
N LEU A 613 -25.80 12.09 -3.81
CA LEU A 613 -24.57 12.88 -3.94
C LEU A 613 -24.88 14.37 -4.09
N ARG A 614 -25.84 14.72 -4.95
CA ARG A 614 -26.32 16.11 -5.15
C ARG A 614 -26.89 16.69 -3.87
N GLY A 615 -27.72 15.93 -3.15
CA GLY A 615 -28.26 16.34 -1.85
C GLY A 615 -27.17 16.67 -0.83
N LEU A 616 -26.11 15.85 -0.75
CA LEU A 616 -24.97 16.08 0.15
C LEU A 616 -24.20 17.36 -0.24
N VAL A 617 -23.93 17.61 -1.52
CA VAL A 617 -23.29 18.87 -1.96
C VAL A 617 -24.14 20.09 -1.63
N MET A 618 -25.46 20.01 -1.81
CA MET A 618 -26.37 21.10 -1.51
C MET A 618 -26.48 21.41 -0.01
N GLN A 619 -26.17 20.46 0.85
CA GLN A 619 -26.17 20.60 2.31
C GLN A 619 -24.85 21.16 2.87
N LEU A 620 -23.75 21.16 2.09
CA LEU A 620 -22.46 21.70 2.52
C LEU A 620 -22.59 23.16 3.02
N GLY A 621 -22.03 23.42 4.19
CA GLY A 621 -22.03 24.74 4.82
C GLY A 621 -23.35 25.11 5.55
N ARG A 622 -24.41 24.30 5.44
CA ARG A 622 -25.68 24.52 6.18
C ARG A 622 -25.72 23.83 7.54
N ASP A 623 -24.83 22.88 7.77
CA ASP A 623 -24.73 22.12 9.00
C ASP A 623 -23.74 22.78 9.97
N ASN A 624 -24.08 22.85 11.27
CA ASN A 624 -23.17 23.34 12.29
C ASN A 624 -21.94 22.44 12.40
N ALA A 625 -20.75 23.03 12.53
CA ALA A 625 -19.43 22.37 12.63
C ALA A 625 -19.38 21.21 13.66
N ASN A 626 -20.20 21.25 14.71
CA ASN A 626 -20.32 20.18 15.72
C ASN A 626 -20.92 18.85 15.20
N ARG A 627 -21.39 18.79 13.95
CA ARG A 627 -21.91 17.57 13.32
C ARG A 627 -20.87 16.80 12.50
N ALA A 628 -19.68 17.36 12.27
CA ALA A 628 -18.63 16.76 11.44
C ALA A 628 -18.31 15.29 11.81
N GLY A 629 -18.37 14.92 13.09
CA GLY A 629 -18.15 13.54 13.54
C GLY A 629 -19.21 12.56 13.06
N ARG A 630 -20.49 12.93 13.09
CA ARG A 630 -21.61 12.09 12.64
C ARG A 630 -21.74 12.07 11.12
N GLN A 631 -21.34 13.14 10.46
CA GLN A 631 -21.43 13.30 9.01
C GLN A 631 -20.16 12.87 8.27
N PHE A 632 -19.08 12.56 9.01
CA PHE A 632 -17.82 12.07 8.42
C PHE A 632 -18.05 10.92 7.44
N ALA A 633 -18.88 9.96 7.81
CA ALA A 633 -19.21 8.82 6.97
C ALA A 633 -19.95 9.22 5.69
N GLN A 634 -20.88 10.18 5.77
CA GLN A 634 -21.65 10.64 4.61
C GLN A 634 -20.78 11.45 3.64
N TYR A 635 -19.96 12.35 4.14
CA TYR A 635 -19.14 13.18 3.27
C TYR A 635 -17.88 12.44 2.76
N ARG A 636 -17.06 11.86 3.63
CA ARG A 636 -15.85 11.13 3.19
C ARG A 636 -16.15 9.73 2.64
N GLY A 637 -17.15 9.05 3.19
CA GLY A 637 -17.53 7.70 2.73
C GLY A 637 -18.38 7.69 1.47
N VAL A 638 -19.36 8.59 1.39
CA VAL A 638 -20.33 8.62 0.27
C VAL A 638 -19.96 9.70 -0.74
N LEU A 639 -19.92 10.98 -0.36
CA LEU A 639 -19.73 12.08 -1.31
C LEU A 639 -18.36 12.04 -1.99
N GLU A 640 -17.26 12.06 -1.23
CA GLU A 640 -15.91 12.07 -1.82
C GLU A 640 -15.65 10.84 -2.66
N ARG A 641 -16.05 9.66 -2.16
CA ARG A 641 -15.90 8.40 -2.92
C ARG A 641 -16.75 8.39 -4.18
N GLY A 642 -18.00 8.86 -4.08
CA GLY A 642 -18.92 8.92 -5.22
C GLY A 642 -18.40 9.83 -6.32
N LEU A 643 -17.96 11.04 -5.98
CA LEU A 643 -17.38 11.99 -6.93
C LEU A 643 -16.09 11.45 -7.54
N MET A 644 -15.14 10.97 -6.71
CA MET A 644 -13.87 10.41 -7.19
C MET A 644 -14.08 9.23 -8.15
N THR A 645 -15.00 8.32 -7.82
CA THR A 645 -15.28 7.15 -8.68
C THR A 645 -16.08 7.57 -9.91
N GLY A 646 -17.02 8.50 -9.79
CA GLY A 646 -17.80 9.03 -10.92
C GLY A 646 -16.91 9.75 -11.93
N SER A 647 -15.98 10.59 -11.45
CA SER A 647 -14.99 11.25 -12.33
C SER A 647 -14.07 10.23 -13.01
N PHE A 648 -13.70 9.15 -12.31
CA PHE A 648 -12.90 8.07 -12.92
C PHE A 648 -13.68 7.33 -14.01
N ILE A 649 -14.96 7.00 -13.76
CA ILE A 649 -15.82 6.35 -14.76
C ILE A 649 -15.93 7.25 -16.00
N ARG A 650 -16.22 8.54 -15.81
CA ARG A 650 -16.27 9.53 -16.90
C ARG A 650 -14.95 9.52 -17.69
N TRP A 651 -13.82 9.64 -17.01
CA TRP A 651 -12.51 9.65 -17.65
C TRP A 651 -12.25 8.38 -18.48
N VAL A 652 -12.62 7.20 -17.98
CA VAL A 652 -12.47 5.95 -18.75
C VAL A 652 -13.36 5.94 -19.99
N GLU A 653 -14.60 6.43 -19.90
CA GLU A 653 -15.53 6.47 -21.03
C GLU A 653 -15.10 7.46 -22.13
N GLU A 654 -14.53 8.60 -21.74
CA GLU A 654 -13.99 9.61 -22.67
C GLU A 654 -12.67 9.16 -23.35
N ASN A 655 -11.96 8.18 -22.79
CA ASN A 655 -10.65 7.69 -23.27
C ASN A 655 -10.68 6.22 -23.70
N ARG A 656 -11.85 5.74 -24.17
CA ARG A 656 -12.01 4.36 -24.68
C ARG A 656 -11.23 4.10 -25.95
#